data_ca8007cd28691642c61d5fe1b61c4ab9
#
_entry.id   ca8007cd28691642c61d5fe1b61c4ab9
#
_cell.length_a   1.000
_cell.length_b   1.000
_cell.length_c   1.000
_cell.angle_alpha   90.00
_cell.angle_beta   90.00
_cell.angle_gamma   90.00
#
_symmetry.space_group_name_H-M   'P 1'
#
loop_
_entity.id
_entity.type
_entity.pdbx_description
1 polymer ?
#
loop_
_entity_poly.entity_id
_entity_poly.type
_entity_poly.pdbx_seq_one_letter_code
_entity_poly.pdbx_strand_id
1 'polypeptide(L)'
;MSYLNFDKTLLINLERSLSKEMIRTNRAGAYNSTTLIDCNTRKYHGQLVLPLAGKLPEDNYVLLGSLDETVIQHGAEFNLGLHKYGWNNFSPNGHKYIREFDCEVISKTTYRVGGVVLTKERMLVSFEPRVLIRYTLVEAHSPTTLRLKPYLAFRSVHELAKENTHANSDMREVENGCANRMYDAYPELFMQCSKKVEYTHVPTWYKDIQYYKEEERGFDYKEDQLVPGYFEMPIKKGESVIFSAGISEINTKTLKTLWKKEFDRRASRNDMFGCLKNAASQFYKREGDKCYLLAGYPWFKASAREEFLAMPGCTLGINRPEYWDAIVNKTAVEEVRAFMNGEAHKLVGMDEPDVLLWFIHAIQEYAAYTSLEEATRLYGQLVIDIMLFIRRQQHPRLFLHNNGLLWVDGKERPATWMNAVENGRPITPRTGYVVEINALWYNARLFTAAIQRCLGKEQIADLMEYQAEITKDNFIKTFWNGMYLDDYVDGDYRNKEVRPNQIIAASLPYSPLDRRQCKAVVDICTKELYTPKGLRTISPKSGDYRPAYIGGQLERDRNFHNGPVWPWTIAAYAIAYLKVYQHSGENFIRRLLAGYEAEMSELCIGTLNELYDGNPPFRGHGGMSYAPSVASVIEVCNTLDRLEVKG
;
A
#
# COMPACT_ATOMS: atom_id res chain seq x y z
N MET A 1 -10.16 -26.00 -3.56
CA MET A 1 -10.68 -24.73 -3.04
C MET A 1 -9.69 -23.64 -3.43
N SER A 2 -10.17 -22.46 -3.80
CA SER A 2 -9.35 -21.29 -4.05
C SER A 2 -8.59 -20.90 -2.78
N TYR A 3 -7.40 -20.30 -2.91
CA TYR A 3 -6.56 -19.90 -1.79
C TYR A 3 -7.22 -18.83 -0.90
N LEU A 4 -7.92 -17.87 -1.50
CA LEU A 4 -8.71 -16.85 -0.80
C LEU A 4 -10.20 -17.15 -0.92
N ASN A 5 -10.65 -18.16 -0.19
CA ASN A 5 -12.05 -18.59 -0.14
C ASN A 5 -12.59 -18.54 1.29
N PHE A 6 -13.75 -17.93 1.46
CA PHE A 6 -14.43 -17.73 2.74
C PHE A 6 -15.83 -18.30 2.68
N ASP A 7 -16.15 -19.18 3.64
CA ASP A 7 -17.41 -19.87 3.70
C ASP A 7 -18.50 -19.09 4.44
N LYS A 8 -19.70 -19.60 4.37
CA LYS A 8 -20.88 -19.05 5.05
C LYS A 8 -20.64 -18.82 6.54
N THR A 9 -19.93 -19.72 7.22
CA THR A 9 -19.76 -19.67 8.69
C THR A 9 -18.99 -18.41 9.11
N LEU A 10 -18.00 -18.03 8.34
CA LEU A 10 -17.28 -16.78 8.54
C LEU A 10 -18.13 -15.57 8.13
N LEU A 11 -18.77 -15.63 6.95
CA LEU A 11 -19.41 -14.47 6.33
C LEU A 11 -20.69 -14.00 7.04
N ILE A 12 -21.43 -14.89 7.69
CA ILE A 12 -22.59 -14.51 8.51
C ILE A 12 -22.23 -13.98 9.90
N ASN A 13 -21.01 -14.18 10.36
CA ASN A 13 -20.51 -13.63 11.60
C ASN A 13 -20.00 -12.20 11.35
N LEU A 14 -20.77 -11.20 11.79
CA LEU A 14 -20.45 -9.79 11.53
C LEU A 14 -19.11 -9.35 12.13
N GLU A 15 -18.75 -9.81 13.31
CA GLU A 15 -17.47 -9.46 13.93
C GLU A 15 -16.28 -9.90 13.07
N ARG A 16 -16.34 -11.12 12.53
CA ARG A 16 -15.28 -11.69 11.70
C ARG A 16 -15.30 -11.15 10.27
N SER A 17 -16.47 -11.03 9.66
CA SER A 17 -16.60 -10.62 8.26
C SER A 17 -16.38 -9.13 8.04
N LEU A 18 -16.77 -8.28 9.00
CA LEU A 18 -16.52 -6.83 8.95
C LEU A 18 -15.06 -6.47 9.23
N SER A 19 -14.29 -7.35 9.91
CA SER A 19 -12.86 -7.13 10.11
C SER A 19 -12.03 -7.39 8.86
N LYS A 20 -12.59 -8.09 7.85
CA LYS A 20 -11.91 -8.44 6.60
C LYS A 20 -12.32 -7.49 5.47
N GLU A 21 -11.34 -6.84 4.91
CA GLU A 21 -11.51 -5.83 3.88
C GLU A 21 -10.83 -6.27 2.58
N MET A 22 -11.16 -5.63 1.50
CA MET A 22 -10.45 -5.79 0.22
C MET A 22 -10.24 -4.45 -0.44
N ILE A 23 -9.18 -4.35 -1.23
CA ILE A 23 -8.92 -3.23 -2.11
C ILE A 23 -8.52 -3.73 -3.49
N ARG A 24 -8.99 -3.06 -4.52
CA ARG A 24 -8.62 -3.30 -5.93
C ARG A 24 -8.44 -1.96 -6.61
N THR A 25 -7.43 -1.85 -7.45
CA THR A 25 -7.08 -0.58 -8.11
C THR A 25 -7.13 -0.73 -9.63
N ASN A 26 -7.25 0.41 -10.32
CA ASN A 26 -7.17 0.48 -11.77
C ASN A 26 -5.75 0.79 -12.30
N ARG A 27 -4.75 0.91 -11.43
CA ARG A 27 -3.37 1.33 -11.73
C ARG A 27 -3.25 2.75 -12.34
N ALA A 28 -4.23 3.60 -12.08
CA ALA A 28 -4.24 5.03 -12.40
C ALA A 28 -4.80 5.86 -11.24
N GLY A 29 -4.70 5.32 -10.00
CA GLY A 29 -5.12 5.98 -8.77
C GLY A 29 -6.55 5.71 -8.36
N ALA A 30 -7.45 5.24 -9.23
CA ALA A 30 -8.79 4.86 -8.82
C ALA A 30 -8.79 3.48 -8.14
N TYR A 31 -9.67 3.32 -7.14
CA TYR A 31 -9.81 2.07 -6.40
C TYR A 31 -11.27 1.75 -6.04
N ASN A 32 -11.49 0.49 -5.72
CA ASN A 32 -12.66 -0.06 -5.06
C ASN A 32 -12.22 -0.69 -3.75
N SER A 33 -12.88 -0.36 -2.66
CA SER A 33 -12.59 -0.93 -1.35
C SER A 33 -13.86 -1.06 -0.52
N THR A 34 -14.02 -2.20 0.16
CA THR A 34 -15.12 -2.51 1.07
C THR A 34 -14.78 -3.77 1.87
N THR A 35 -15.68 -4.24 2.73
CA THR A 35 -15.55 -5.53 3.41
C THR A 35 -15.99 -6.70 2.50
N LEU A 36 -15.71 -7.95 2.91
CA LEU A 36 -16.12 -9.15 2.14
C LEU A 36 -17.65 -9.29 1.97
N ILE A 37 -18.42 -8.62 2.83
CA ILE A 37 -19.87 -8.64 2.84
C ILE A 37 -20.51 -7.33 2.35
N ASP A 38 -19.71 -6.49 1.66
CA ASP A 38 -20.10 -5.19 1.09
C ASP A 38 -20.68 -4.17 2.09
N CYS A 39 -20.35 -4.28 3.38
CA CYS A 39 -20.65 -3.27 4.39
C CYS A 39 -19.46 -2.32 4.55
N ASN A 40 -19.61 -1.07 4.23
CA ASN A 40 -18.56 -0.08 4.39
C ASN A 40 -18.32 0.23 5.87
N THR A 41 -17.06 0.13 6.32
CA THR A 41 -16.65 0.34 7.72
C THR A 41 -15.72 1.53 7.89
N ARG A 42 -15.26 2.12 6.77
CA ARG A 42 -14.38 3.29 6.70
C ARG A 42 -14.95 4.33 5.75
N LYS A 43 -14.70 5.61 6.02
CA LYS A 43 -15.01 6.69 5.07
C LYS A 43 -14.24 6.57 3.73
N TYR A 44 -13.16 5.82 3.71
CA TYR A 44 -12.35 5.51 2.53
C TYR A 44 -12.92 4.40 1.65
N HIS A 45 -13.93 3.67 2.12
CA HIS A 45 -14.60 2.63 1.34
C HIS A 45 -15.51 3.23 0.27
N GLY A 46 -15.59 2.56 -0.87
CA GLY A 46 -16.49 2.90 -1.97
C GLY A 46 -16.38 1.93 -3.13
N GLN A 47 -17.46 1.84 -3.91
CA GLN A 47 -17.49 1.04 -5.14
C GLN A 47 -16.67 1.71 -6.25
N LEU A 48 -16.63 3.05 -6.28
CA LEU A 48 -15.78 3.82 -7.17
C LEU A 48 -15.22 5.04 -6.42
N VAL A 49 -13.93 4.98 -6.15
CA VAL A 49 -13.13 6.07 -5.59
C VAL A 49 -12.03 6.41 -6.60
N LEU A 50 -11.87 7.68 -6.93
CA LEU A 50 -10.95 8.10 -7.97
C LEU A 50 -10.27 9.44 -7.67
N PRO A 51 -9.05 9.65 -8.17
CA PRO A 51 -8.40 10.95 -8.09
C PRO A 51 -9.10 11.95 -8.99
N LEU A 52 -9.37 13.14 -8.47
CA LEU A 52 -9.85 14.29 -9.22
C LEU A 52 -8.94 15.48 -8.96
N ALA A 53 -8.86 16.36 -9.95
CA ALA A 53 -8.14 17.62 -9.92
C ALA A 53 -8.93 18.67 -10.74
N GLY A 54 -8.48 19.90 -10.74
CA GLY A 54 -9.08 20.99 -11.53
C GLY A 54 -9.89 21.93 -10.65
N LYS A 55 -11.23 21.86 -10.67
CA LYS A 55 -12.07 22.68 -9.80
C LYS A 55 -12.06 22.22 -8.34
N LEU A 56 -11.66 20.97 -8.09
CA LEU A 56 -11.50 20.38 -6.78
C LEU A 56 -10.01 20.37 -6.39
N PRO A 57 -9.65 20.36 -5.10
CA PRO A 57 -8.30 20.03 -4.66
C PRO A 57 -7.85 18.67 -5.21
N GLU A 58 -6.54 18.52 -5.49
CA GLU A 58 -6.02 17.22 -5.93
C GLU A 58 -6.08 16.21 -4.79
N ASP A 59 -7.04 15.29 -4.86
CA ASP A 59 -7.28 14.25 -3.86
C ASP A 59 -8.09 13.09 -4.45
N ASN A 60 -8.33 12.03 -3.66
CA ASN A 60 -9.26 10.97 -3.99
C ASN A 60 -10.68 11.32 -3.53
N TYR A 61 -11.66 10.98 -4.36
CA TYR A 61 -13.07 11.28 -4.14
C TYR A 61 -13.95 10.05 -4.29
N VAL A 62 -14.86 9.84 -3.35
CA VAL A 62 -15.88 8.79 -3.42
C VAL A 62 -17.05 9.30 -4.24
N LEU A 63 -17.31 8.73 -5.42
CA LEU A 63 -18.49 9.04 -6.21
C LEU A 63 -19.61 8.04 -5.94
N LEU A 64 -19.34 6.74 -6.08
CA LEU A 64 -20.26 5.65 -5.77
C LEU A 64 -19.81 4.98 -4.46
N GLY A 65 -20.54 5.24 -3.37
CA GLY A 65 -20.23 4.69 -2.06
C GLY A 65 -20.59 3.21 -1.95
N SER A 66 -21.85 2.86 -2.31
CA SER A 66 -22.37 1.49 -2.28
C SER A 66 -23.30 1.23 -3.46
N LEU A 67 -23.55 -0.04 -3.72
CA LEU A 67 -24.60 -0.51 -4.65
C LEU A 67 -25.33 -1.66 -3.97
N ASP A 68 -26.61 -1.45 -3.61
CA ASP A 68 -27.44 -2.46 -2.99
C ASP A 68 -28.23 -3.23 -4.03
N GLU A 69 -28.23 -4.54 -3.91
CA GLU A 69 -28.98 -5.46 -4.74
C GLU A 69 -30.27 -5.91 -4.03
N THR A 70 -31.34 -6.07 -4.81
CA THR A 70 -32.56 -6.73 -4.36
C THR A 70 -32.98 -7.79 -5.40
N VAL A 71 -33.20 -9.02 -4.94
CA VAL A 71 -33.80 -10.08 -5.74
C VAL A 71 -35.28 -10.08 -5.49
N ILE A 72 -36.10 -10.04 -6.57
CA ILE A 72 -37.56 -10.00 -6.48
C ILE A 72 -38.13 -11.24 -7.16
N GLN A 73 -38.92 -12.01 -6.41
CA GLN A 73 -39.67 -13.18 -6.92
C GLN A 73 -41.09 -13.20 -6.31
N HIS A 74 -42.10 -13.42 -7.13
CA HIS A 74 -43.49 -13.51 -6.69
C HIS A 74 -43.96 -12.34 -5.81
N GLY A 75 -43.39 -11.13 -6.05
CA GLY A 75 -43.66 -9.93 -5.25
C GLY A 75 -42.90 -9.86 -3.92
N ALA A 76 -42.14 -10.89 -3.55
CA ALA A 76 -41.26 -10.85 -2.37
C ALA A 76 -39.90 -10.22 -2.72
N GLU A 77 -39.46 -9.28 -1.90
CA GLU A 77 -38.20 -8.57 -2.05
C GLU A 77 -37.17 -9.10 -1.07
N PHE A 78 -36.02 -9.52 -1.58
CA PHE A 78 -34.86 -9.98 -0.80
C PHE A 78 -33.71 -9.01 -0.97
N ASN A 79 -33.51 -8.12 0.02
CA ASN A 79 -32.48 -7.12 0.01
C ASN A 79 -31.15 -7.73 0.42
N LEU A 80 -30.12 -7.62 -0.44
CA LEU A 80 -28.79 -8.19 -0.24
C LEU A 80 -27.79 -7.18 0.34
N GLY A 81 -28.14 -5.90 0.44
CA GLY A 81 -27.30 -4.84 1.01
C GLY A 81 -27.09 -4.98 2.51
N LEU A 82 -26.11 -4.25 3.03
CA LEU A 82 -25.79 -4.19 4.46
C LEU A 82 -25.13 -2.86 4.82
N HIS A 83 -25.79 -2.09 5.71
CA HIS A 83 -25.26 -0.85 6.27
C HIS A 83 -25.42 -0.85 7.80
N LYS A 84 -24.50 -0.19 8.50
CA LYS A 84 -24.60 0.02 9.95
C LYS A 84 -25.32 1.34 10.25
N TYR A 85 -26.38 1.28 11.07
CA TYR A 85 -27.12 2.43 11.58
C TYR A 85 -27.26 2.33 13.10
N GLY A 86 -26.79 3.33 13.83
CA GLY A 86 -26.88 3.32 15.29
C GLY A 86 -26.14 2.12 15.93
N TRP A 87 -26.31 1.91 17.20
CA TRP A 87 -25.58 0.92 18.03
C TRP A 87 -25.28 -0.38 17.27
N ASN A 88 -25.91 -1.43 17.39
CA ASN A 88 -25.69 -2.67 16.65
C ASN A 88 -26.75 -2.91 15.56
N ASN A 89 -27.36 -1.85 15.06
CA ASN A 89 -28.38 -1.97 14.04
C ASN A 89 -27.76 -2.04 12.64
N PHE A 90 -27.91 -3.18 11.98
CA PHE A 90 -27.50 -3.40 10.60
C PHE A 90 -28.76 -3.62 9.74
N SER A 91 -28.89 -2.85 8.65
CA SER A 91 -30.04 -2.92 7.77
C SER A 91 -29.63 -2.60 6.32
N PRO A 92 -30.21 -3.30 5.32
CA PRO A 92 -30.86 -4.60 5.45
C PRO A 92 -29.86 -5.68 5.89
N ASN A 93 -30.33 -6.91 6.14
CA ASN A 93 -29.48 -7.99 6.66
C ASN A 93 -29.00 -8.95 5.55
N GLY A 94 -28.51 -8.42 4.44
CA GLY A 94 -28.15 -9.18 3.24
C GLY A 94 -27.02 -10.20 3.43
N HIS A 95 -26.12 -9.98 4.38
CA HIS A 95 -25.05 -10.92 4.72
C HIS A 95 -25.54 -12.33 5.06
N LYS A 96 -26.76 -12.49 5.58
CA LYS A 96 -27.37 -13.78 5.90
C LYS A 96 -27.60 -14.67 4.67
N TYR A 97 -27.69 -14.07 3.49
CA TYR A 97 -27.88 -14.77 2.21
C TYR A 97 -26.56 -15.19 1.56
N ILE A 98 -25.42 -14.66 2.01
CA ILE A 98 -24.11 -15.01 1.45
C ILE A 98 -23.77 -16.46 1.80
N ARG A 99 -23.28 -17.21 0.82
CA ARG A 99 -22.83 -18.60 0.96
C ARG A 99 -21.32 -18.72 0.89
N GLU A 100 -20.72 -17.93 0.03
CA GLU A 100 -19.30 -18.02 -0.28
C GLU A 100 -18.82 -16.68 -0.79
N PHE A 101 -17.61 -16.34 -0.43
CA PHE A 101 -16.81 -15.27 -1.06
C PHE A 101 -15.50 -15.87 -1.54
N ASP A 102 -15.19 -15.67 -2.80
CA ASP A 102 -13.97 -16.11 -3.46
C ASP A 102 -13.20 -14.91 -4.04
N CYS A 103 -11.89 -14.95 -4.01
CA CYS A 103 -11.05 -13.91 -4.58
C CYS A 103 -9.79 -14.44 -5.26
N GLU A 104 -9.89 -15.55 -5.98
CA GLU A 104 -8.75 -16.10 -6.72
C GLU A 104 -8.30 -15.16 -7.84
N VAL A 105 -9.16 -14.85 -8.79
CA VAL A 105 -8.86 -13.93 -9.91
C VAL A 105 -9.46 -12.55 -9.66
N ILE A 106 -10.76 -12.51 -9.42
CA ILE A 106 -11.54 -11.30 -9.05
C ILE A 106 -12.40 -11.60 -7.84
N SER A 107 -12.96 -10.58 -7.18
CA SER A 107 -13.89 -10.82 -6.08
C SER A 107 -15.21 -11.39 -6.63
N LYS A 108 -15.68 -12.48 -6.02
CA LYS A 108 -16.93 -13.15 -6.36
C LYS A 108 -17.69 -13.53 -5.10
N THR A 109 -18.88 -12.99 -4.94
CA THR A 109 -19.82 -13.31 -3.84
C THR A 109 -20.94 -14.18 -4.38
N THR A 110 -21.25 -15.28 -3.71
CA THR A 110 -22.39 -16.16 -4.04
C THR A 110 -23.49 -15.99 -3.00
N TYR A 111 -24.66 -15.58 -3.42
CA TYR A 111 -25.86 -15.46 -2.60
C TYR A 111 -26.83 -16.62 -2.87
N ARG A 112 -27.54 -17.06 -1.82
CA ARG A 112 -28.68 -17.99 -1.94
C ARG A 112 -29.84 -17.47 -1.14
N VAL A 113 -30.96 -17.21 -1.84
CA VAL A 113 -32.17 -16.61 -1.26
C VAL A 113 -33.40 -17.07 -2.02
N GLY A 114 -34.45 -17.49 -1.33
CA GLY A 114 -35.72 -17.82 -1.95
C GLY A 114 -35.66 -18.86 -3.08
N GLY A 115 -34.72 -19.81 -3.07
CA GLY A 115 -34.50 -20.77 -4.18
C GLY A 115 -33.68 -20.21 -5.35
N VAL A 116 -33.20 -18.98 -5.24
CA VAL A 116 -32.28 -18.33 -6.21
C VAL A 116 -30.85 -18.50 -5.75
N VAL A 117 -29.94 -18.75 -6.71
CA VAL A 117 -28.51 -18.60 -6.55
C VAL A 117 -28.03 -17.49 -7.50
N LEU A 118 -27.54 -16.39 -6.92
CA LEU A 118 -27.00 -15.24 -7.63
C LEU A 118 -25.53 -15.09 -7.31
N THR A 119 -24.69 -14.88 -8.34
CA THR A 119 -23.28 -14.48 -8.14
C THR A 119 -23.09 -13.02 -8.49
N LYS A 120 -22.27 -12.32 -7.70
CA LYS A 120 -21.80 -10.94 -7.91
C LYS A 120 -20.30 -10.96 -8.05
N GLU A 121 -19.78 -10.51 -9.19
CA GLU A 121 -18.35 -10.41 -9.47
C GLU A 121 -18.00 -8.97 -9.75
N ARG A 122 -16.80 -8.51 -9.31
CA ARG A 122 -16.45 -7.11 -9.40
C ARG A 122 -14.99 -6.90 -9.80
N MET A 123 -14.74 -5.93 -10.69
CA MET A 123 -13.40 -5.46 -11.04
C MET A 123 -13.42 -4.00 -11.49
N LEU A 124 -12.26 -3.34 -11.47
CA LEU A 124 -12.03 -2.05 -12.12
C LEU A 124 -11.46 -2.25 -13.52
N VAL A 125 -11.80 -1.38 -14.45
CA VAL A 125 -11.18 -1.31 -15.78
C VAL A 125 -9.76 -0.74 -15.63
N SER A 126 -8.77 -1.39 -16.22
CA SER A 126 -7.38 -0.96 -16.15
C SER A 126 -7.20 0.43 -16.78
N PHE A 127 -6.60 1.35 -16.03
CA PHE A 127 -6.28 2.73 -16.42
C PHE A 127 -7.49 3.63 -16.71
N GLU A 128 -8.71 3.15 -16.49
CA GLU A 128 -9.95 3.92 -16.63
C GLU A 128 -10.67 3.98 -15.27
N PRO A 129 -11.21 5.15 -14.85
CA PRO A 129 -11.97 5.26 -13.59
C PRO A 129 -13.39 4.70 -13.78
N ARG A 130 -13.47 3.37 -13.89
CA ARG A 130 -14.71 2.61 -14.12
C ARG A 130 -14.69 1.30 -13.34
N VAL A 131 -15.77 1.05 -12.60
CA VAL A 131 -16.05 -0.25 -11.99
C VAL A 131 -17.05 -1.03 -12.85
N LEU A 132 -16.80 -2.33 -13.00
CA LEU A 132 -17.70 -3.29 -13.62
C LEU A 132 -18.15 -4.30 -12.56
N ILE A 133 -19.45 -4.52 -12.45
CA ILE A 133 -20.05 -5.50 -11.55
C ILE A 133 -20.94 -6.42 -12.38
N ARG A 134 -20.62 -7.72 -12.40
CA ARG A 134 -21.37 -8.74 -13.14
C ARG A 134 -22.26 -9.53 -12.18
N TYR A 135 -23.53 -9.60 -12.49
CA TYR A 135 -24.51 -10.45 -11.81
C TYR A 135 -24.85 -11.61 -12.72
N THR A 136 -24.76 -12.84 -12.21
CA THR A 136 -25.17 -14.04 -12.93
C THR A 136 -26.21 -14.80 -12.11
N LEU A 137 -27.39 -15.03 -12.70
CA LEU A 137 -28.41 -15.85 -12.08
C LEU A 137 -28.12 -17.33 -12.37
N VAL A 138 -27.48 -17.99 -11.42
CA VAL A 138 -27.02 -19.39 -11.57
C VAL A 138 -28.17 -20.34 -11.48
N GLU A 139 -29.06 -20.15 -10.49
CA GLU A 139 -30.29 -20.95 -10.28
C GLU A 139 -31.49 -20.06 -10.01
N ALA A 140 -32.60 -20.39 -10.65
CA ALA A 140 -33.91 -19.85 -10.34
C ALA A 140 -34.96 -20.80 -10.87
N HIS A 141 -36.06 -20.93 -10.13
CA HIS A 141 -37.23 -21.77 -10.49
C HIS A 141 -38.45 -20.94 -10.90
N SER A 142 -38.36 -19.61 -10.81
CA SER A 142 -39.42 -18.66 -11.13
C SER A 142 -38.88 -17.42 -11.80
N PRO A 143 -39.70 -16.61 -12.48
CA PRO A 143 -39.31 -15.31 -13.00
C PRO A 143 -38.67 -14.46 -11.89
N THR A 144 -37.50 -13.90 -12.17
CA THR A 144 -36.69 -13.15 -11.21
C THR A 144 -36.40 -11.77 -11.77
N THR A 145 -36.58 -10.75 -10.95
CA THR A 145 -36.12 -9.37 -11.23
C THR A 145 -34.97 -9.02 -10.32
N LEU A 146 -33.94 -8.40 -10.89
CA LEU A 146 -32.83 -7.80 -10.16
C LEU A 146 -33.07 -6.30 -10.10
N ARG A 147 -33.05 -5.71 -8.88
CA ARG A 147 -33.05 -4.27 -8.63
C ARG A 147 -31.68 -3.88 -8.12
N LEU A 148 -31.13 -2.77 -8.64
CA LEU A 148 -29.86 -2.18 -8.23
C LEU A 148 -30.08 -0.75 -7.75
N LYS A 149 -29.64 -0.45 -6.52
CA LYS A 149 -29.83 0.83 -5.86
C LYS A 149 -28.46 1.47 -5.58
N PRO A 150 -28.03 2.51 -6.33
CA PRO A 150 -26.73 3.17 -6.12
C PRO A 150 -26.82 4.20 -4.99
N TYR A 151 -25.83 4.22 -4.11
CA TYR A 151 -25.61 5.22 -3.06
C TYR A 151 -24.50 6.17 -3.48
N LEU A 152 -24.83 7.44 -3.69
CA LEU A 152 -23.91 8.48 -4.16
C LEU A 152 -23.37 9.28 -2.98
N ALA A 153 -22.05 9.53 -2.97
CA ALA A 153 -21.38 10.30 -1.94
C ALA A 153 -20.84 11.65 -2.44
N PHE A 154 -20.15 11.68 -3.58
CA PHE A 154 -19.57 12.88 -4.19
C PHE A 154 -18.83 13.76 -3.18
N ARG A 155 -17.82 13.19 -2.51
CA ARG A 155 -17.01 13.83 -1.47
C ARG A 155 -15.56 13.39 -1.49
N SER A 156 -14.67 14.20 -0.86
CA SER A 156 -13.30 13.75 -0.55
C SER A 156 -13.32 12.51 0.34
N VAL A 157 -12.31 11.64 0.21
CA VAL A 157 -12.13 10.48 1.10
C VAL A 157 -11.89 10.88 2.56
N HIS A 158 -11.49 12.14 2.81
CA HIS A 158 -11.23 12.68 4.15
C HIS A 158 -12.46 13.28 4.83
N GLU A 159 -13.54 13.48 4.09
CA GLU A 159 -14.78 14.10 4.55
C GLU A 159 -15.93 13.10 4.62
N LEU A 160 -17.06 13.51 5.16
CA LEU A 160 -18.33 12.79 5.20
C LEU A 160 -19.44 13.65 4.64
N ALA A 161 -20.27 13.09 3.77
CA ALA A 161 -21.42 13.78 3.21
C ALA A 161 -22.56 13.88 4.23
N LYS A 162 -23.33 14.97 4.15
CA LYS A 162 -24.60 15.17 4.86
C LYS A 162 -25.66 15.64 3.90
N GLU A 163 -26.94 15.30 4.18
CA GLU A 163 -28.07 15.83 3.43
C GLU A 163 -28.00 17.35 3.36
N ASN A 164 -28.13 17.90 2.17
CA ASN A 164 -28.11 19.34 1.95
C ASN A 164 -28.93 19.73 0.72
N THR A 165 -29.33 21.00 0.64
CA THR A 165 -30.15 21.57 -0.43
C THR A 165 -29.37 21.89 -1.71
N HIS A 166 -28.04 21.82 -1.68
CA HIS A 166 -27.18 22.11 -2.82
C HIS A 166 -26.91 20.85 -3.68
N ALA A 167 -27.19 19.67 -3.13
CA ALA A 167 -27.03 18.41 -3.85
C ALA A 167 -28.10 18.31 -4.94
N ASN A 168 -27.67 18.25 -6.19
CA ASN A 168 -28.54 17.98 -7.32
C ASN A 168 -28.88 16.49 -7.37
N SER A 169 -30.14 16.16 -7.29
CA SER A 169 -30.67 14.81 -7.38
C SER A 169 -31.11 14.42 -8.81
N ASP A 170 -31.13 15.38 -9.74
CA ASP A 170 -31.57 15.15 -11.11
C ASP A 170 -30.67 14.13 -11.83
N MET A 171 -31.23 13.48 -12.81
CA MET A 171 -30.53 12.53 -13.65
C MET A 171 -30.72 12.85 -15.13
N ARG A 172 -29.76 12.46 -15.94
CA ARG A 172 -29.84 12.45 -17.39
C ARG A 172 -29.91 11.03 -17.90
N GLU A 173 -30.88 10.75 -18.75
CA GLU A 173 -30.98 9.42 -19.40
C GLU A 173 -29.82 9.19 -20.36
N VAL A 174 -29.28 7.97 -20.31
CA VAL A 174 -28.26 7.46 -21.24
C VAL A 174 -28.62 6.04 -21.67
N GLU A 175 -27.92 5.48 -22.66
CA GLU A 175 -28.20 4.15 -23.15
C GLU A 175 -28.14 3.11 -21.98
N ASN A 176 -29.28 2.45 -21.71
CA ASN A 176 -29.44 1.45 -20.64
C ASN A 176 -29.01 1.92 -19.25
N GLY A 177 -29.26 3.18 -18.92
CA GLY A 177 -28.86 3.71 -17.62
C GLY A 177 -29.14 5.20 -17.42
N CYS A 178 -28.44 5.80 -16.48
CA CYS A 178 -28.52 7.24 -16.19
C CYS A 178 -27.13 7.82 -15.84
N ALA A 179 -27.03 9.16 -15.93
CA ALA A 179 -25.90 9.92 -15.45
C ALA A 179 -26.38 10.90 -14.35
N ASN A 180 -25.61 11.01 -13.29
CA ASN A 180 -25.88 11.92 -12.17
C ASN A 180 -24.65 12.79 -11.88
N ARG A 181 -24.90 14.07 -11.48
CA ARG A 181 -23.89 14.99 -10.99
C ARG A 181 -24.44 15.73 -9.79
N MET A 182 -24.00 15.38 -8.58
CA MET A 182 -24.52 16.01 -7.36
C MET A 182 -24.08 17.47 -7.20
N TYR A 183 -22.88 17.81 -7.66
CA TYR A 183 -22.30 19.16 -7.53
C TYR A 183 -21.52 19.57 -8.78
N ASP A 184 -21.54 20.84 -9.17
CA ASP A 184 -20.94 21.33 -10.42
C ASP A 184 -19.42 21.14 -10.54
N ALA A 185 -18.72 21.05 -9.41
CA ALA A 185 -17.28 20.83 -9.40
C ALA A 185 -16.87 19.38 -9.77
N TYR A 186 -17.82 18.44 -9.69
CA TYR A 186 -17.59 17.03 -9.97
C TYR A 186 -17.93 16.62 -11.41
N PRO A 187 -17.32 15.55 -11.94
CA PRO A 187 -17.75 14.96 -13.20
C PRO A 187 -19.14 14.31 -13.07
N GLU A 188 -19.79 14.03 -14.20
CA GLU A 188 -20.94 13.13 -14.22
C GLU A 188 -20.51 11.70 -13.89
N LEU A 189 -21.31 11.01 -13.10
CA LEU A 189 -21.20 9.57 -12.88
C LEU A 189 -22.21 8.86 -13.80
N PHE A 190 -21.71 8.14 -14.80
CA PHE A 190 -22.50 7.34 -15.71
C PHE A 190 -22.70 5.93 -15.13
N MET A 191 -23.93 5.52 -14.94
CA MET A 191 -24.33 4.21 -14.45
C MET A 191 -25.16 3.53 -15.54
N GLN A 192 -24.61 2.46 -16.14
CA GLN A 192 -25.17 1.82 -17.34
C GLN A 192 -25.11 0.30 -17.21
N CYS A 193 -26.08 -0.40 -17.79
CA CYS A 193 -26.16 -1.85 -17.80
C CYS A 193 -25.96 -2.45 -19.20
N SER A 194 -25.47 -3.70 -19.26
CA SER A 194 -25.24 -4.42 -20.52
C SER A 194 -26.53 -4.87 -21.25
N LYS A 195 -27.68 -4.57 -20.70
CA LYS A 195 -29.01 -4.81 -21.28
C LYS A 195 -29.97 -3.69 -20.92
N LYS A 196 -31.08 -3.63 -21.60
CA LYS A 196 -32.16 -2.66 -21.31
C LYS A 196 -32.62 -2.82 -19.85
N VAL A 197 -32.69 -1.69 -19.15
CA VAL A 197 -33.18 -1.58 -17.77
C VAL A 197 -34.29 -0.56 -17.69
N GLU A 198 -35.15 -0.70 -16.70
CA GLU A 198 -36.08 0.33 -16.28
C GLU A 198 -35.45 1.10 -15.12
N TYR A 199 -35.42 2.43 -15.22
CA TYR A 199 -34.93 3.28 -14.14
C TYR A 199 -36.07 4.05 -13.53
N THR A 200 -36.22 3.90 -12.21
CA THR A 200 -37.23 4.64 -11.43
C THR A 200 -36.50 5.74 -10.66
N HIS A 201 -36.80 7.00 -10.98
CA HIS A 201 -36.25 8.17 -10.32
C HIS A 201 -37.05 8.48 -9.06
N VAL A 202 -36.45 8.21 -7.87
CA VAL A 202 -37.01 8.46 -6.55
C VAL A 202 -35.92 8.87 -5.60
N PRO A 203 -35.49 10.14 -5.65
CA PRO A 203 -34.38 10.62 -4.83
C PRO A 203 -34.69 10.51 -3.33
N THR A 204 -33.81 9.85 -2.60
CA THR A 204 -33.96 9.63 -1.16
C THR A 204 -32.59 9.70 -0.48
N TRP A 205 -32.51 10.44 0.63
CA TRP A 205 -31.32 10.44 1.48
C TRP A 205 -31.38 9.33 2.52
N TYR A 206 -30.36 8.49 2.51
CA TYR A 206 -30.13 7.49 3.56
C TYR A 206 -29.18 8.09 4.59
N LYS A 207 -29.71 8.34 5.79
CA LYS A 207 -29.06 9.12 6.83
C LYS A 207 -28.36 8.27 7.87
N ASP A 208 -27.30 8.84 8.48
CA ASP A 208 -26.58 8.26 9.62
C ASP A 208 -26.00 6.85 9.37
N ILE A 209 -25.54 6.58 8.15
CA ILE A 209 -24.71 5.41 7.86
C ILE A 209 -23.42 5.53 8.66
N GLN A 210 -23.04 4.49 9.42
CA GLN A 210 -21.91 4.56 10.35
C GLN A 210 -20.68 3.78 9.87
N TYR A 211 -19.54 4.43 9.96
CA TYR A 211 -18.22 3.86 9.70
C TYR A 211 -17.48 3.60 11.02
N TYR A 212 -17.71 2.44 11.65
CA TYR A 212 -17.25 2.18 13.01
C TYR A 212 -15.71 2.21 13.16
N LYS A 213 -14.95 1.94 12.10
CA LYS A 213 -13.48 2.06 12.15
C LYS A 213 -13.01 3.51 12.23
N GLU A 214 -13.80 4.47 11.79
CA GLU A 214 -13.51 5.89 12.03
C GLU A 214 -13.88 6.29 13.47
N GLU A 215 -15.00 5.75 14.00
CA GLU A 215 -15.41 5.91 15.39
C GLU A 215 -14.34 5.41 16.36
N GLU A 216 -13.80 4.19 16.13
CA GLU A 216 -12.69 3.61 16.92
C GLU A 216 -11.43 4.46 16.93
N ARG A 217 -11.20 5.24 15.87
CA ARG A 217 -10.07 6.15 15.70
C ARG A 217 -10.32 7.56 16.25
N GLY A 218 -11.52 7.84 16.78
CA GLY A 218 -11.91 9.13 17.32
C GLY A 218 -12.22 10.19 16.26
N PHE A 219 -12.62 9.80 15.05
CA PHE A 219 -13.03 10.70 13.97
C PHE A 219 -14.54 10.74 13.81
N ASP A 220 -15.03 11.72 13.04
CA ASP A 220 -16.40 11.72 12.54
C ASP A 220 -16.66 10.48 11.69
N TYR A 221 -17.82 9.83 11.90
CA TYR A 221 -18.09 8.51 11.37
C TYR A 221 -19.51 8.30 10.80
N LYS A 222 -20.37 9.33 10.84
CA LYS A 222 -21.77 9.27 10.35
C LYS A 222 -21.91 10.00 9.03
N GLU A 223 -22.37 9.30 8.01
CA GLU A 223 -22.56 9.85 6.67
C GLU A 223 -24.01 9.73 6.20
N ASP A 224 -24.47 10.71 5.41
CA ASP A 224 -25.71 10.61 4.65
C ASP A 224 -25.37 10.43 3.17
N GLN A 225 -26.01 9.46 2.49
CA GLN A 225 -25.79 9.23 1.07
C GLN A 225 -27.08 9.39 0.27
N LEU A 226 -27.00 10.01 -0.92
CA LEU A 226 -28.12 10.20 -1.82
C LEU A 226 -28.30 8.94 -2.69
N VAL A 227 -29.51 8.39 -2.69
CA VAL A 227 -29.96 7.39 -3.66
C VAL A 227 -30.88 8.09 -4.64
N PRO A 228 -30.48 8.34 -5.90
CA PRO A 228 -31.30 9.09 -6.86
C PRO A 228 -32.47 8.26 -7.41
N GLY A 229 -32.43 6.95 -7.23
CA GLY A 229 -33.42 6.01 -7.71
C GLY A 229 -32.85 4.60 -7.80
N TYR A 230 -33.46 3.75 -8.62
CA TYR A 230 -33.01 2.36 -8.78
C TYR A 230 -33.24 1.85 -10.21
N PHE A 231 -32.43 0.87 -10.60
CA PHE A 231 -32.57 0.13 -11.85
C PHE A 231 -33.28 -1.18 -11.59
N GLU A 232 -34.23 -1.56 -12.46
CA GLU A 232 -34.85 -2.88 -12.45
C GLU A 232 -34.70 -3.57 -13.80
N MET A 233 -34.46 -4.87 -13.74
CA MET A 233 -34.36 -5.69 -14.94
C MET A 233 -34.72 -7.14 -14.66
N PRO A 234 -35.51 -7.79 -15.55
CA PRO A 234 -35.68 -9.23 -15.47
C PRO A 234 -34.38 -9.93 -15.80
N ILE A 235 -34.08 -10.99 -15.04
CA ILE A 235 -32.86 -11.82 -15.26
C ILE A 235 -33.29 -13.29 -15.29
N LYS A 236 -32.77 -14.04 -16.28
CA LYS A 236 -33.10 -15.47 -16.48
C LYS A 236 -31.98 -16.36 -15.95
N LYS A 237 -32.34 -17.60 -15.58
CA LYS A 237 -31.33 -18.63 -15.23
C LYS A 237 -30.26 -18.75 -16.32
N GLY A 238 -28.99 -18.72 -15.94
CA GLY A 238 -27.85 -18.73 -16.83
C GLY A 238 -27.47 -17.37 -17.45
N GLU A 239 -28.33 -16.33 -17.28
CA GLU A 239 -28.05 -14.99 -17.80
C GLU A 239 -27.10 -14.22 -16.89
N SER A 240 -26.21 -13.44 -17.53
CA SER A 240 -25.35 -12.47 -16.85
C SER A 240 -25.64 -11.04 -17.31
N VAL A 241 -25.72 -10.12 -16.35
CA VAL A 241 -25.85 -8.68 -16.57
C VAL A 241 -24.63 -7.98 -15.97
N ILE A 242 -24.06 -7.00 -16.69
CA ILE A 242 -22.95 -6.19 -16.22
C ILE A 242 -23.48 -4.78 -15.95
N PHE A 243 -23.33 -4.32 -14.70
CA PHE A 243 -23.47 -2.93 -14.31
C PHE A 243 -22.11 -2.24 -14.41
N SER A 244 -22.07 -1.05 -14.96
CA SER A 244 -20.89 -0.20 -15.14
C SER A 244 -21.12 1.14 -14.48
N ALA A 245 -20.21 1.61 -13.63
CA ALA A 245 -20.16 2.98 -13.15
C ALA A 245 -18.81 3.61 -13.44
N GLY A 246 -18.81 4.81 -14.06
CA GLY A 246 -17.60 5.54 -14.46
C GLY A 246 -17.89 6.99 -14.82
N ILE A 247 -16.84 7.79 -15.06
CA ILE A 247 -16.96 9.22 -15.36
C ILE A 247 -17.07 9.54 -16.87
N SER A 248 -17.28 8.53 -17.68
CA SER A 248 -17.55 8.66 -19.11
C SER A 248 -18.67 7.72 -19.52
N GLU A 249 -19.45 8.12 -20.52
CA GLU A 249 -20.46 7.25 -21.13
C GLU A 249 -19.79 6.09 -21.88
N ILE A 250 -20.40 4.91 -21.89
CA ILE A 250 -19.91 3.74 -22.59
C ILE A 250 -20.99 3.17 -23.53
N ASN A 251 -20.59 2.67 -24.68
CA ASN A 251 -21.47 1.88 -25.52
C ASN A 251 -21.77 0.54 -24.79
N THR A 252 -23.00 0.36 -24.35
CA THR A 252 -23.40 -0.77 -23.50
C THR A 252 -23.23 -2.13 -24.17
N LYS A 253 -23.22 -2.19 -25.51
CA LYS A 253 -22.95 -3.41 -26.30
C LYS A 253 -21.52 -3.90 -26.13
N THR A 254 -20.57 -3.03 -25.76
CA THR A 254 -19.15 -3.39 -25.58
C THR A 254 -18.87 -3.94 -24.19
N LEU A 255 -19.77 -3.81 -23.20
CA LEU A 255 -19.51 -4.17 -21.80
C LEU A 255 -19.10 -5.64 -21.63
N LYS A 256 -19.68 -6.58 -22.37
CA LYS A 256 -19.33 -8.01 -22.29
C LYS A 256 -17.92 -8.27 -22.82
N THR A 257 -17.53 -7.61 -23.91
CA THR A 257 -16.19 -7.71 -24.48
C THR A 257 -15.16 -7.05 -23.57
N LEU A 258 -15.48 -5.88 -23.00
CA LEU A 258 -14.63 -5.19 -22.02
C LEU A 258 -14.42 -6.05 -20.77
N TRP A 259 -15.50 -6.66 -20.24
CA TRP A 259 -15.41 -7.57 -19.12
C TRP A 259 -14.43 -8.73 -19.39
N LYS A 260 -14.58 -9.40 -20.53
CA LYS A 260 -13.70 -10.51 -20.90
C LYS A 260 -12.25 -10.06 -21.02
N LYS A 261 -12.00 -8.96 -21.73
CA LYS A 261 -10.65 -8.39 -21.90
C LYS A 261 -9.99 -8.06 -20.55
N GLU A 262 -10.74 -7.48 -19.62
CA GLU A 262 -10.22 -7.14 -18.30
C GLU A 262 -10.03 -8.39 -17.42
N PHE A 263 -10.90 -9.38 -17.50
CA PHE A 263 -10.76 -10.64 -16.79
C PHE A 263 -9.51 -11.42 -17.24
N ASP A 264 -9.30 -11.54 -18.55
CA ASP A 264 -8.17 -12.28 -19.16
C ASP A 264 -6.80 -11.65 -18.79
N ARG A 265 -6.78 -10.41 -18.34
CA ARG A 265 -5.55 -9.71 -17.86
C ARG A 265 -5.24 -9.97 -16.39
N ARG A 266 -6.14 -10.57 -15.62
CA ARG A 266 -5.96 -10.76 -14.19
C ARG A 266 -5.14 -11.99 -13.89
N ALA A 267 -4.19 -11.86 -12.96
CA ALA A 267 -3.44 -13.00 -12.45
C ALA A 267 -4.17 -13.63 -11.25
N SER A 268 -4.05 -14.94 -11.11
CA SER A 268 -4.61 -15.69 -9.98
C SER A 268 -3.82 -15.43 -8.69
N ARG A 269 -4.51 -15.62 -7.55
CA ARG A 269 -3.96 -15.61 -6.19
C ARG A 269 -4.03 -17.01 -5.62
N ASN A 270 -3.17 -17.90 -6.14
CA ASN A 270 -3.17 -19.32 -5.78
C ASN A 270 -2.37 -19.63 -4.51
N ASP A 271 -1.54 -18.68 -4.07
CA ASP A 271 -0.65 -18.76 -2.92
C ASP A 271 -0.29 -17.36 -2.42
N MET A 272 0.49 -17.29 -1.35
CA MET A 272 0.96 -16.04 -0.77
C MET A 272 1.73 -15.19 -1.80
N PHE A 273 2.63 -15.80 -2.56
CA PHE A 273 3.44 -15.04 -3.52
C PHE A 273 2.60 -14.48 -4.68
N GLY A 274 1.61 -15.23 -5.15
CA GLY A 274 0.60 -14.75 -6.11
C GLY A 274 -0.23 -13.58 -5.57
N CYS A 275 -0.59 -13.61 -4.28
CA CYS A 275 -1.23 -12.50 -3.59
C CYS A 275 -0.32 -11.26 -3.56
N LEU A 276 0.94 -11.42 -3.14
CA LEU A 276 1.91 -10.33 -3.07
C LEU A 276 2.21 -9.72 -4.44
N LYS A 277 2.34 -10.53 -5.50
CA LYS A 277 2.47 -10.05 -6.90
C LYS A 277 1.28 -9.19 -7.33
N ASN A 278 0.07 -9.63 -6.99
CA ASN A 278 -1.14 -8.85 -7.26
C ASN A 278 -1.15 -7.55 -6.46
N ALA A 279 -0.79 -7.59 -5.16
CA ALA A 279 -0.72 -6.42 -4.30
C ALA A 279 0.31 -5.41 -4.83
N ALA A 280 1.53 -5.85 -5.15
CA ALA A 280 2.57 -5.00 -5.73
C ALA A 280 2.07 -4.24 -6.97
N SER A 281 1.37 -4.93 -7.87
CA SER A 281 0.85 -4.31 -9.10
C SER A 281 -0.28 -3.30 -8.87
N GLN A 282 -0.87 -3.24 -7.67
CA GLN A 282 -1.92 -2.29 -7.33
C GLN A 282 -1.39 -0.92 -6.91
N PHE A 283 -0.11 -0.82 -6.52
CA PHE A 283 0.49 0.45 -6.10
C PHE A 283 0.88 1.36 -7.26
N TYR A 284 0.87 0.88 -8.51
CA TYR A 284 1.20 1.70 -9.66
C TYR A 284 0.13 2.76 -9.91
N LYS A 285 0.56 4.00 -10.16
CA LYS A 285 -0.28 5.12 -10.55
C LYS A 285 0.25 5.74 -11.83
N ARG A 286 -0.40 5.45 -12.96
CA ARG A 286 -0.09 6.09 -14.24
C ARG A 286 -0.75 7.46 -14.35
N GLU A 287 0.05 8.44 -14.75
CA GLU A 287 -0.37 9.80 -15.07
C GLU A 287 0.26 10.22 -16.41
N GLY A 288 -0.46 10.07 -17.51
CA GLY A 288 0.10 10.25 -18.87
C GLY A 288 1.24 9.25 -19.11
N ASP A 289 2.42 9.75 -19.42
CA ASP A 289 3.62 8.94 -19.68
C ASP A 289 4.39 8.58 -18.39
N LYS A 290 4.09 9.24 -17.28
CA LYS A 290 4.71 8.99 -15.97
C LYS A 290 4.03 7.85 -15.23
N CYS A 291 4.79 7.16 -14.40
CA CYS A 291 4.30 6.11 -13.52
C CYS A 291 4.94 6.26 -12.15
N TYR A 292 4.13 6.49 -11.13
CA TYR A 292 4.53 6.55 -9.73
C TYR A 292 4.18 5.24 -9.03
N LEU A 293 4.89 4.92 -7.96
CA LEU A 293 4.55 3.84 -7.05
C LEU A 293 4.04 4.47 -5.75
N LEU A 294 2.73 4.34 -5.49
CA LEU A 294 2.13 4.86 -4.28
C LEU A 294 2.66 4.11 -3.05
N ALA A 295 2.86 4.82 -1.94
CA ALA A 295 3.26 4.21 -0.68
C ALA A 295 2.26 3.17 -0.19
N GLY A 296 0.98 3.31 -0.54
CA GLY A 296 -0.07 2.37 -0.15
C GLY A 296 -1.48 2.94 -0.29
N TYR A 297 -2.42 2.25 0.33
CA TYR A 297 -3.84 2.60 0.33
C TYR A 297 -4.42 2.57 1.76
N PRO A 298 -5.50 3.35 2.03
CA PRO A 298 -6.28 4.15 1.07
C PRO A 298 -5.87 5.63 0.97
N TRP A 299 -5.03 6.17 1.86
CA TRP A 299 -4.76 7.61 1.99
C TRP A 299 -3.37 8.06 1.57
N PHE A 300 -2.50 7.15 1.20
CA PHE A 300 -1.13 7.49 0.82
C PHE A 300 -1.05 8.13 -0.58
N LYS A 301 -0.09 9.03 -0.73
CA LYS A 301 0.30 9.63 -2.00
C LYS A 301 1.62 9.02 -2.48
N ALA A 302 2.12 9.48 -3.63
CA ALA A 302 3.45 9.17 -4.08
C ALA A 302 4.47 9.90 -3.19
N SER A 303 5.28 9.12 -2.46
CA SER A 303 6.29 9.60 -1.53
C SER A 303 7.63 8.99 -1.92
N ALA A 304 8.67 9.82 -1.98
CA ALA A 304 9.96 9.43 -2.51
C ALA A 304 10.62 8.28 -1.73
N ARG A 305 10.59 8.33 -0.39
CA ARG A 305 11.17 7.26 0.44
C ARG A 305 10.48 5.93 0.20
N GLU A 306 9.15 5.90 0.32
CA GLU A 306 8.37 4.68 0.18
C GLU A 306 8.46 4.12 -1.25
N GLU A 307 8.46 4.99 -2.27
CA GLU A 307 8.66 4.58 -3.65
C GLU A 307 10.04 3.93 -3.84
N PHE A 308 11.12 4.57 -3.37
CA PHE A 308 12.49 4.06 -3.57
C PHE A 308 12.77 2.81 -2.74
N LEU A 309 12.15 2.65 -1.58
CA LEU A 309 12.20 1.42 -0.78
C LEU A 309 11.44 0.27 -1.44
N ALA A 310 10.27 0.56 -2.03
CA ALA A 310 9.37 -0.48 -2.53
C ALA A 310 9.59 -0.85 -4.01
N MET A 311 10.16 0.06 -4.82
CA MET A 311 10.25 -0.16 -6.27
C MET A 311 11.06 -1.41 -6.67
N PRO A 312 12.18 -1.81 -6.02
CA PRO A 312 12.86 -3.05 -6.38
C PRO A 312 11.96 -4.28 -6.19
N GLY A 313 11.36 -4.45 -5.01
CA GLY A 313 10.49 -5.59 -4.69
C GLY A 313 9.19 -5.58 -5.49
N CYS A 314 8.58 -4.42 -5.69
CA CYS A 314 7.31 -4.29 -6.43
C CYS A 314 7.46 -4.34 -7.96
N THR A 315 8.66 -4.38 -8.51
CA THR A 315 8.92 -4.46 -9.96
C THR A 315 9.82 -5.64 -10.31
N LEU A 316 11.11 -5.53 -10.03
CA LEU A 316 12.11 -6.57 -10.30
C LEU A 316 11.81 -7.85 -9.51
N GLY A 317 11.43 -7.71 -8.24
CA GLY A 317 11.10 -8.81 -7.35
C GLY A 317 9.91 -9.65 -7.80
N ILE A 318 9.00 -9.10 -8.59
CA ILE A 318 7.89 -9.84 -9.21
C ILE A 318 8.13 -10.18 -10.69
N ASN A 319 9.37 -10.02 -11.15
CA ASN A 319 9.80 -10.28 -12.54
C ASN A 319 9.01 -9.45 -13.58
N ARG A 320 8.89 -8.12 -13.31
CA ARG A 320 8.19 -7.17 -14.18
C ARG A 320 9.07 -5.95 -14.46
N PRO A 321 10.19 -6.12 -15.18
CA PRO A 321 11.15 -5.05 -15.46
C PRO A 321 10.55 -3.89 -16.28
N GLU A 322 9.47 -4.13 -17.02
CA GLU A 322 8.74 -3.08 -17.73
C GLU A 322 8.11 -2.03 -16.79
N TYR A 323 7.80 -2.40 -15.55
CA TYR A 323 7.34 -1.44 -14.54
C TYR A 323 8.50 -0.69 -13.89
N TRP A 324 9.65 -1.34 -13.72
CA TRP A 324 10.88 -0.64 -13.35
C TRP A 324 11.19 0.47 -14.36
N ASP A 325 11.19 0.14 -15.65
CA ASP A 325 11.43 1.10 -16.71
C ASP A 325 10.43 2.28 -16.66
N ALA A 326 9.14 1.99 -16.48
CA ALA A 326 8.11 3.03 -16.39
C ALA A 326 8.27 3.93 -15.15
N ILE A 327 8.62 3.37 -13.99
CA ILE A 327 8.75 4.10 -12.72
C ILE A 327 10.09 4.83 -12.67
N VAL A 328 11.21 4.14 -12.93
CA VAL A 328 12.54 4.71 -12.75
C VAL A 328 12.95 5.58 -13.92
N ASN A 329 12.97 5.03 -15.15
CA ASN A 329 13.50 5.76 -16.31
C ASN A 329 12.62 6.93 -16.75
N LYS A 330 11.30 6.78 -16.65
CA LYS A 330 10.34 7.80 -17.11
C LYS A 330 9.86 8.76 -16.03
N THR A 331 10.14 8.46 -14.75
CA THR A 331 9.60 9.25 -13.65
C THR A 331 10.66 9.58 -12.59
N ALA A 332 11.15 8.59 -11.82
CA ALA A 332 12.00 8.84 -10.66
C ALA A 332 13.31 9.57 -11.02
N VAL A 333 13.93 9.24 -12.15
CA VAL A 333 15.15 9.92 -12.64
C VAL A 333 14.89 11.40 -12.90
N GLU A 334 13.74 11.77 -13.49
CA GLU A 334 13.36 13.17 -13.70
C GLU A 334 13.05 13.88 -12.38
N GLU A 335 12.33 13.25 -11.47
CA GLU A 335 11.98 13.80 -10.15
C GLU A 335 13.25 14.08 -9.31
N VAL A 336 14.23 13.14 -9.30
CA VAL A 336 15.51 13.32 -8.62
C VAL A 336 16.31 14.48 -9.25
N ARG A 337 16.38 14.58 -10.58
CA ARG A 337 17.07 15.69 -11.26
C ARG A 337 16.38 17.03 -11.00
N ALA A 338 15.05 17.08 -11.07
CA ALA A 338 14.28 18.28 -10.76
C ALA A 338 14.56 18.77 -9.34
N PHE A 339 14.56 17.88 -8.35
CA PHE A 339 14.93 18.22 -6.98
C PHE A 339 16.36 18.79 -6.88
N MET A 340 17.35 18.12 -7.49
CA MET A 340 18.74 18.58 -7.43
C MET A 340 18.95 19.93 -8.10
N ASN A 341 18.15 20.26 -9.12
CA ASN A 341 18.18 21.55 -9.82
C ASN A 341 17.34 22.64 -9.14
N GLY A 342 16.60 22.33 -8.07
CA GLY A 342 15.67 23.25 -7.43
C GLY A 342 14.39 23.50 -8.25
N GLU A 343 14.04 22.58 -9.12
CA GLU A 343 12.84 22.62 -9.98
C GLU A 343 11.65 21.94 -9.28
N ALA A 344 10.43 22.21 -9.78
CA ALA A 344 9.21 21.58 -9.26
C ALA A 344 9.20 20.06 -9.51
N HIS A 345 8.84 19.29 -8.51
CA HIS A 345 8.71 17.84 -8.55
C HIS A 345 7.45 17.39 -7.79
N LYS A 346 6.94 16.19 -8.09
CA LYS A 346 5.70 15.65 -7.50
C LYS A 346 5.94 14.73 -6.32
N LEU A 347 7.05 14.01 -6.28
CA LEU A 347 7.35 13.08 -5.18
C LEU A 347 7.54 13.85 -3.88
N VAL A 348 6.67 13.58 -2.91
CA VAL A 348 6.74 14.22 -1.59
C VAL A 348 7.96 13.70 -0.82
N GLY A 349 8.63 14.57 -0.06
CA GLY A 349 9.73 14.19 0.81
C GLY A 349 11.08 13.98 0.11
N MET A 350 11.29 14.47 -1.11
CA MET A 350 12.58 14.39 -1.80
C MET A 350 13.74 15.06 -1.03
N ASP A 351 13.43 16.06 -0.20
CA ASP A 351 14.41 16.76 0.65
C ASP A 351 14.72 16.02 1.96
N GLU A 352 14.14 14.85 2.20
CA GLU A 352 14.43 14.08 3.39
C GLU A 352 15.81 13.42 3.30
N PRO A 353 16.59 13.39 4.42
CA PRO A 353 18.01 13.10 4.36
C PRO A 353 18.42 11.74 3.78
N ASP A 354 17.60 10.70 3.98
CA ASP A 354 17.90 9.34 3.54
C ASP A 354 17.44 9.01 2.11
N VAL A 355 16.59 9.86 1.51
CA VAL A 355 15.87 9.54 0.27
C VAL A 355 16.77 9.30 -0.93
N LEU A 356 17.73 10.20 -1.20
CA LEU A 356 18.67 10.02 -2.30
C LEU A 356 19.58 8.80 -2.11
N LEU A 357 19.86 8.43 -0.87
CA LEU A 357 20.66 7.24 -0.55
C LEU A 357 19.86 5.96 -0.80
N TRP A 358 18.57 5.96 -0.51
CA TRP A 358 17.66 4.86 -0.87
C TRP A 358 17.50 4.73 -2.39
N PHE A 359 17.45 5.84 -3.12
CA PHE A 359 17.46 5.80 -4.59
C PHE A 359 18.73 5.13 -5.13
N ILE A 360 19.92 5.49 -4.63
CA ILE A 360 21.20 4.84 -5.01
C ILE A 360 21.16 3.34 -4.68
N HIS A 361 20.62 2.97 -3.50
CA HIS A 361 20.48 1.57 -3.10
C HIS A 361 19.54 0.80 -4.05
N ALA A 362 18.43 1.40 -4.46
CA ALA A 362 17.52 0.78 -5.44
C ALA A 362 18.19 0.57 -6.82
N ILE A 363 19.04 1.52 -7.26
CA ILE A 363 19.87 1.33 -8.47
C ILE A 363 20.90 0.19 -8.28
N GLN A 364 21.43 0.02 -7.08
CA GLN A 364 22.32 -1.10 -6.76
C GLN A 364 21.58 -2.45 -6.82
N GLU A 365 20.33 -2.53 -6.37
CA GLU A 365 19.47 -3.70 -6.54
C GLU A 365 19.17 -3.98 -8.03
N TYR A 366 18.99 -2.94 -8.84
CA TYR A 366 18.88 -3.10 -10.30
C TYR A 366 20.17 -3.68 -10.91
N ALA A 367 21.34 -3.23 -10.44
CA ALA A 367 22.62 -3.79 -10.89
C ALA A 367 22.75 -5.27 -10.51
N ALA A 368 22.25 -5.66 -9.34
CA ALA A 368 22.22 -7.08 -8.92
C ALA A 368 21.23 -7.94 -9.73
N TYR A 369 20.15 -7.34 -10.21
CA TYR A 369 19.15 -8.00 -11.06
C TYR A 369 19.63 -8.15 -12.52
N THR A 370 20.34 -7.16 -13.04
CA THR A 370 20.87 -7.12 -14.43
C THR A 370 22.39 -7.35 -14.47
N SER A 371 23.13 -6.26 -14.48
CA SER A 371 24.60 -6.22 -14.31
C SER A 371 25.07 -4.83 -13.89
N LEU A 372 26.29 -4.74 -13.35
CA LEU A 372 26.91 -3.46 -13.02
C LEU A 372 27.10 -2.58 -14.26
N GLU A 373 27.47 -3.20 -15.39
CA GLU A 373 27.67 -2.50 -16.67
C GLU A 373 26.39 -1.84 -17.16
N GLU A 374 25.27 -2.56 -17.11
CA GLU A 374 23.98 -2.04 -17.55
C GLU A 374 23.47 -0.94 -16.61
N ALA A 375 23.59 -1.13 -15.30
CA ALA A 375 23.25 -0.10 -14.31
C ALA A 375 24.13 1.15 -14.48
N THR A 376 25.44 0.97 -14.75
CA THR A 376 26.38 2.06 -15.02
C THR A 376 26.00 2.83 -16.28
N ARG A 377 25.64 2.10 -17.34
CA ARG A 377 25.22 2.71 -18.62
C ARG A 377 23.97 3.59 -18.48
N LEU A 378 22.97 3.13 -17.71
CA LEU A 378 21.70 3.83 -17.55
C LEU A 378 21.73 4.91 -16.47
N TYR A 379 22.33 4.61 -15.33
CA TYR A 379 22.20 5.42 -14.11
C TYR A 379 23.52 5.91 -13.54
N GLY A 380 24.67 5.43 -14.05
CA GLY A 380 25.98 5.72 -13.47
C GLY A 380 26.27 7.20 -13.32
N GLN A 381 25.94 8.01 -14.35
CA GLN A 381 26.14 9.47 -14.26
C GLN A 381 25.23 10.09 -13.19
N LEU A 382 23.96 9.68 -13.08
CA LEU A 382 23.04 10.20 -12.06
C LEU A 382 23.50 9.85 -10.64
N VAL A 383 23.98 8.64 -10.41
CA VAL A 383 24.56 8.24 -9.11
C VAL A 383 25.76 9.13 -8.77
N ILE A 384 26.65 9.38 -9.73
CA ILE A 384 27.81 10.29 -9.55
C ILE A 384 27.33 11.71 -9.22
N ASP A 385 26.32 12.21 -9.92
CA ASP A 385 25.78 13.56 -9.72
C ASP A 385 25.15 13.70 -8.32
N ILE A 386 24.40 12.70 -7.84
CA ILE A 386 23.84 12.66 -6.49
C ILE A 386 24.98 12.70 -5.45
N MET A 387 26.02 11.87 -5.63
CA MET A 387 27.16 11.87 -4.72
C MET A 387 27.89 13.21 -4.67
N LEU A 388 28.03 13.86 -5.82
CA LEU A 388 28.62 15.21 -5.91
C LEU A 388 27.72 16.27 -5.26
N PHE A 389 26.38 16.19 -5.45
CA PHE A 389 25.40 17.07 -4.83
C PHE A 389 25.50 17.03 -3.29
N ILE A 390 25.58 15.84 -2.71
CA ILE A 390 25.75 15.67 -1.26
C ILE A 390 27.14 16.19 -0.82
N ARG A 391 28.22 15.81 -1.50
CA ARG A 391 29.57 16.22 -1.15
C ARG A 391 29.79 17.74 -1.23
N ARG A 392 29.12 18.42 -2.13
CA ARG A 392 29.17 19.89 -2.29
C ARG A 392 28.25 20.63 -1.31
N GLN A 393 27.68 19.96 -0.33
CA GLN A 393 26.75 20.54 0.66
C GLN A 393 25.53 21.21 0.00
N GLN A 394 25.06 20.68 -1.15
CA GLN A 394 23.91 21.23 -1.87
C GLN A 394 22.59 20.63 -1.38
N HIS A 395 22.63 19.48 -0.71
CA HIS A 395 21.44 18.91 -0.09
C HIS A 395 21.01 19.74 1.13
N PRO A 396 19.73 20.17 1.23
CA PRO A 396 19.32 21.14 2.25
C PRO A 396 19.37 20.61 3.69
N ARG A 397 19.43 19.29 3.89
CA ARG A 397 19.32 18.65 5.21
C ARG A 397 20.40 17.60 5.50
N LEU A 398 21.37 17.39 4.61
CA LEU A 398 22.51 16.51 4.80
C LEU A 398 23.81 17.32 4.85
N PHE A 399 24.59 17.13 5.90
CA PHE A 399 25.85 17.86 6.10
C PHE A 399 27.01 16.87 6.22
N LEU A 400 27.88 16.83 5.22
CA LEU A 400 29.08 15.99 5.24
C LEU A 400 30.17 16.65 6.09
N HIS A 401 30.55 15.98 7.16
CA HIS A 401 31.63 16.44 8.04
C HIS A 401 33.01 15.93 7.63
N ASN A 402 34.05 16.53 8.17
CA ASN A 402 35.46 16.19 7.85
C ASN A 402 35.84 14.74 8.21
N ASN A 403 35.15 14.13 9.15
CA ASN A 403 35.30 12.71 9.50
C ASN A 403 34.67 11.75 8.47
N GLY A 404 34.08 12.27 7.39
CA GLY A 404 33.45 11.49 6.32
C GLY A 404 32.05 10.99 6.63
N LEU A 405 31.46 11.36 7.78
CA LEU A 405 30.10 11.02 8.16
C LEU A 405 29.10 12.12 7.81
N LEU A 406 27.86 11.72 7.56
CA LEU A 406 26.74 12.62 7.32
C LEU A 406 26.04 12.97 8.65
N TRP A 407 25.86 14.26 8.89
CA TRP A 407 25.11 14.82 10.00
C TRP A 407 23.75 15.33 9.52
N VAL A 408 22.70 15.20 10.35
CA VAL A 408 21.34 15.66 10.06
C VAL A 408 20.74 16.39 11.26
N ASP A 409 19.87 17.37 10.98
CA ASP A 409 19.00 17.97 12.00
C ASP A 409 17.64 17.28 11.99
N GLY A 410 17.35 16.56 13.06
CA GLY A 410 16.08 15.88 13.30
C GLY A 410 15.27 16.45 14.45
N LYS A 411 15.64 17.64 15.00
CA LYS A 411 14.93 18.28 16.13
C LYS A 411 13.67 18.99 15.69
N GLU A 412 13.73 19.73 14.61
CA GLU A 412 12.59 20.53 14.11
C GLU A 412 11.75 19.78 13.07
N ARG A 413 12.37 18.89 12.30
CA ARG A 413 11.70 18.08 11.29
C ARG A 413 12.21 16.64 11.34
N PRO A 414 11.37 15.62 11.13
CA PRO A 414 11.83 14.23 11.05
C PRO A 414 12.97 14.08 10.02
N ALA A 415 13.99 13.31 10.35
CA ALA A 415 15.15 13.08 9.49
C ALA A 415 15.15 11.72 8.81
N THR A 416 14.25 10.82 9.20
CA THR A 416 14.22 9.43 8.75
C THR A 416 12.78 8.93 8.62
N TRP A 417 12.60 7.65 8.32
CA TRP A 417 11.31 6.98 8.29
C TRP A 417 10.54 7.02 9.62
N MET A 418 11.23 7.27 10.76
CA MET A 418 10.60 7.50 12.05
C MET A 418 10.08 8.95 12.14
N ASN A 419 9.01 9.23 11.38
CA ASN A 419 8.56 10.56 11.03
C ASN A 419 7.27 11.05 11.71
N ALA A 420 6.77 10.34 12.73
CA ALA A 420 5.62 10.81 13.50
C ALA A 420 5.91 12.14 14.20
N VAL A 421 4.92 13.04 14.19
CA VAL A 421 5.04 14.40 14.74
C VAL A 421 3.92 14.70 15.73
N GLU A 422 4.24 15.48 16.75
CA GLU A 422 3.29 16.08 17.69
C GLU A 422 3.48 17.60 17.67
N ASN A 423 2.43 18.34 17.38
CA ASN A 423 2.49 19.80 17.26
C ASN A 423 3.59 20.29 16.29
N GLY A 424 3.81 19.56 15.20
CA GLY A 424 4.82 19.86 14.18
C GLY A 424 6.25 19.47 14.54
N ARG A 425 6.49 18.88 15.71
CA ARG A 425 7.82 18.40 16.14
C ARG A 425 7.92 16.87 16.11
N PRO A 426 9.08 16.33 15.78
CA PRO A 426 9.30 14.88 15.79
C PRO A 426 9.07 14.28 17.18
N ILE A 427 8.30 13.20 17.25
CA ILE A 427 8.11 12.40 18.48
C ILE A 427 9.35 11.57 18.76
N THR A 428 10.00 11.10 17.71
CA THR A 428 11.25 10.35 17.77
C THR A 428 12.37 11.16 17.09
N PRO A 429 12.87 12.24 17.74
CA PRO A 429 13.90 13.08 17.13
C PRO A 429 15.19 12.31 17.01
N ARG A 430 15.77 12.28 15.82
CA ARG A 430 17.04 11.62 15.53
C ARG A 430 17.96 12.64 14.85
N THR A 431 18.79 13.29 15.67
CA THR A 431 19.68 14.38 15.27
C THR A 431 21.13 13.94 15.39
N GLY A 432 21.99 14.47 14.56
CA GLY A 432 23.41 14.15 14.58
C GLY A 432 23.79 13.12 13.53
N TYR A 433 24.68 12.23 13.87
CA TYR A 433 25.01 11.08 13.04
C TYR A 433 23.98 9.99 13.27
N VAL A 434 23.23 9.61 12.24
CA VAL A 434 22.18 8.60 12.27
C VAL A 434 22.70 7.32 11.62
N VAL A 435 22.48 6.18 12.26
CA VAL A 435 23.17 4.93 11.94
C VAL A 435 22.87 4.42 10.53
N GLU A 436 21.60 4.33 10.12
CA GLU A 436 21.25 3.84 8.79
C GLU A 436 21.62 4.83 7.68
N ILE A 437 21.53 6.13 7.91
CA ILE A 437 21.95 7.14 6.93
C ILE A 437 23.45 6.99 6.64
N ASN A 438 24.27 6.82 7.68
CA ASN A 438 25.72 6.68 7.51
C ASN A 438 26.11 5.30 6.95
N ALA A 439 25.34 4.26 7.23
CA ALA A 439 25.53 2.95 6.59
C ALA A 439 25.20 3.01 5.08
N LEU A 440 24.09 3.62 4.71
CA LEU A 440 23.72 3.86 3.31
C LEU A 440 24.74 4.73 2.58
N TRP A 441 25.25 5.76 3.26
CA TRP A 441 26.30 6.62 2.71
C TRP A 441 27.60 5.86 2.40
N TYR A 442 28.05 5.02 3.33
CA TYR A 442 29.21 4.15 3.11
C TYR A 442 29.00 3.21 1.93
N ASN A 443 27.84 2.55 1.87
CA ASN A 443 27.45 1.68 0.76
C ASN A 443 27.42 2.44 -0.57
N ALA A 444 26.84 3.64 -0.61
CA ALA A 444 26.76 4.47 -1.81
C ALA A 444 28.15 4.89 -2.32
N ARG A 445 29.09 5.17 -1.42
CA ARG A 445 30.49 5.48 -1.78
C ARG A 445 31.15 4.31 -2.53
N LEU A 446 31.05 3.10 -2.00
CA LEU A 446 31.66 1.92 -2.62
C LEU A 446 30.94 1.51 -3.91
N PHE A 447 29.62 1.62 -3.96
CA PHE A 447 28.89 1.38 -5.20
C PHE A 447 29.28 2.40 -6.29
N THR A 448 29.46 3.68 -5.93
CA THR A 448 29.93 4.70 -6.86
C THR A 448 31.38 4.44 -7.30
N ALA A 449 32.25 3.95 -6.43
CA ALA A 449 33.61 3.53 -6.80
C ALA A 449 33.58 2.38 -7.83
N ALA A 450 32.70 1.39 -7.64
CA ALA A 450 32.50 0.31 -8.61
C ALA A 450 32.00 0.84 -9.97
N ILE A 451 31.08 1.81 -9.99
CA ILE A 451 30.64 2.51 -11.21
C ILE A 451 31.81 3.22 -11.88
N GLN A 452 32.64 3.96 -11.13
CA GLN A 452 33.79 4.67 -11.69
C GLN A 452 34.81 3.70 -12.30
N ARG A 453 35.02 2.55 -11.67
CA ARG A 453 35.88 1.47 -12.19
C ARG A 453 35.33 0.89 -13.49
N CYS A 454 34.01 0.64 -13.54
CA CYS A 454 33.32 0.21 -14.75
C CYS A 454 33.45 1.21 -15.92
N LEU A 455 33.56 2.53 -15.60
CA LEU A 455 33.80 3.60 -16.57
C LEU A 455 35.30 3.76 -16.94
N GLY A 456 36.21 2.91 -16.47
CA GLY A 456 37.63 2.96 -16.71
C GLY A 456 38.36 4.08 -15.94
N LYS A 457 37.77 4.65 -14.90
CA LYS A 457 38.31 5.76 -14.09
C LYS A 457 38.93 5.23 -12.79
N GLU A 458 39.93 4.35 -12.92
CA GLU A 458 40.56 3.62 -11.83
C GLU A 458 41.05 4.52 -10.68
N GLN A 459 41.80 5.61 -11.00
CA GLN A 459 42.34 6.53 -9.98
C GLN A 459 41.23 7.18 -9.14
N ILE A 460 40.06 7.47 -9.75
CA ILE A 460 38.91 8.05 -9.03
C ILE A 460 38.29 6.97 -8.14
N ALA A 461 38.16 5.76 -8.63
CA ALA A 461 37.66 4.64 -7.86
C ALA A 461 38.53 4.36 -6.62
N ASP A 462 39.83 4.26 -6.80
CA ASP A 462 40.79 4.03 -5.70
C ASP A 462 40.74 5.14 -4.64
N LEU A 463 40.63 6.42 -5.06
CA LEU A 463 40.44 7.52 -4.12
C LEU A 463 39.14 7.42 -3.34
N MET A 464 38.02 7.01 -3.99
CA MET A 464 36.72 6.84 -3.34
C MET A 464 36.75 5.69 -2.34
N GLU A 465 37.41 4.57 -2.68
CA GLU A 465 37.61 3.42 -1.79
C GLU A 465 38.43 3.83 -0.55
N TYR A 466 39.53 4.56 -0.75
CA TYR A 466 40.32 5.09 0.36
C TYR A 466 39.50 6.00 1.30
N GLN A 467 38.68 6.89 0.72
CA GLN A 467 37.79 7.75 1.50
C GLN A 467 36.65 6.93 2.20
N ALA A 468 36.22 5.83 1.61
CA ALA A 468 35.24 4.95 2.23
C ALA A 468 35.84 4.23 3.46
N GLU A 469 37.10 3.79 3.42
CA GLU A 469 37.75 3.20 4.61
C GLU A 469 37.85 4.21 5.78
N ILE A 470 38.13 5.48 5.52
CA ILE A 470 38.10 6.54 6.56
C ILE A 470 36.66 6.66 7.13
N THR A 471 35.66 6.61 6.26
CA THR A 471 34.25 6.67 6.68
C THR A 471 33.88 5.46 7.55
N LYS A 472 34.33 4.25 7.18
CA LYS A 472 34.10 3.01 7.94
C LYS A 472 34.74 3.07 9.33
N ASP A 473 36.01 3.50 9.41
CA ASP A 473 36.69 3.64 10.70
C ASP A 473 35.96 4.60 11.64
N ASN A 474 35.51 5.74 11.10
CA ASN A 474 34.75 6.71 11.88
C ASN A 474 33.31 6.22 12.17
N PHE A 475 32.68 5.46 11.27
CA PHE A 475 31.40 4.80 11.53
C PHE A 475 31.51 3.87 12.75
N ILE A 476 32.52 3.01 12.78
CA ILE A 476 32.72 2.09 13.90
C ILE A 476 33.01 2.84 15.19
N LYS A 477 33.88 3.85 15.17
CA LYS A 477 34.18 4.68 16.35
C LYS A 477 32.96 5.41 16.88
N THR A 478 32.05 5.84 15.97
CA THR A 478 30.89 6.62 16.32
C THR A 478 29.75 5.72 16.84
N PHE A 479 29.46 4.61 16.20
CA PHE A 479 28.24 3.85 16.50
C PHE A 479 28.47 2.57 17.32
N TRP A 480 29.65 1.93 17.19
CA TRP A 480 29.89 0.67 17.88
C TRP A 480 30.12 0.89 19.39
N ASN A 481 29.26 0.29 20.23
CA ASN A 481 29.36 0.42 21.69
C ASN A 481 29.98 -0.82 22.39
N GLY A 482 30.54 -1.74 21.60
CA GLY A 482 31.13 -2.98 22.06
C GLY A 482 30.22 -4.20 21.94
N MET A 483 28.90 -4.01 21.79
CA MET A 483 27.90 -5.08 21.68
C MET A 483 26.97 -4.95 20.45
N TYR A 484 26.59 -3.71 20.09
CA TYR A 484 25.71 -3.39 18.97
C TYR A 484 25.93 -1.95 18.52
N LEU A 485 25.13 -1.42 17.60
CA LEU A 485 25.24 -0.05 17.11
C LEU A 485 24.27 0.87 17.85
N ASP A 486 24.77 1.99 18.37
CA ASP A 486 23.91 3.08 18.86
C ASP A 486 23.05 3.63 17.72
N ASP A 487 21.81 4.02 18.00
CA ASP A 487 20.83 4.43 16.99
C ASP A 487 21.20 5.76 16.33
N TYR A 488 21.65 6.74 17.13
CA TYR A 488 22.25 8.00 16.65
C TYR A 488 23.19 8.61 17.71
N VAL A 489 24.05 9.53 17.26
CA VAL A 489 25.03 10.23 18.09
C VAL A 489 25.00 11.73 17.77
N ASP A 490 24.73 12.58 18.79
CA ASP A 490 24.73 14.05 18.67
C ASP A 490 25.70 14.65 19.70
N GLY A 491 26.89 15.03 19.24
CA GLY A 491 27.99 15.44 20.12
C GLY A 491 28.42 14.29 21.05
N ASP A 492 28.33 14.54 22.35
CA ASP A 492 28.67 13.54 23.40
C ASP A 492 27.47 12.62 23.73
N TYR A 493 26.26 12.93 23.26
CA TYR A 493 25.09 12.12 23.48
C TYR A 493 25.05 10.91 22.54
N ARG A 494 24.86 9.73 23.10
CA ARG A 494 24.73 8.45 22.37
C ARG A 494 23.40 7.81 22.71
N ASN A 495 22.51 7.66 21.72
CA ASN A 495 21.27 6.95 21.88
C ASN A 495 21.51 5.44 21.78
N LYS A 496 21.41 4.75 22.93
CA LYS A 496 21.66 3.31 23.06
C LYS A 496 20.42 2.45 22.97
N GLU A 497 19.29 3.04 22.58
CA GLU A 497 18.06 2.28 22.38
C GLU A 497 18.25 1.22 21.27
N VAL A 498 17.83 0.00 21.56
CA VAL A 498 17.87 -1.07 20.57
C VAL A 498 16.68 -0.86 19.62
N ARG A 499 16.99 -0.39 18.41
CA ARG A 499 16.04 -0.14 17.32
C ARG A 499 16.43 -0.94 16.08
N PRO A 500 15.50 -1.19 15.12
CA PRO A 500 15.78 -2.01 13.94
C PRO A 500 16.73 -1.31 12.94
N ASN A 501 16.96 -0.01 13.05
CA ASN A 501 17.75 0.79 12.11
C ASN A 501 19.16 0.24 11.88
N GLN A 502 19.78 -0.31 12.93
CA GLN A 502 21.11 -0.92 12.85
C GLN A 502 21.17 -2.16 11.93
N ILE A 503 20.04 -2.85 11.69
CA ILE A 503 20.03 -4.03 10.83
C ILE A 503 20.32 -3.67 9.37
N ILE A 504 19.99 -2.44 8.97
CA ILE A 504 20.28 -1.92 7.64
C ILE A 504 21.79 -1.95 7.39
N ALA A 505 22.59 -1.51 8.35
CA ALA A 505 24.06 -1.54 8.24
C ALA A 505 24.60 -2.96 7.99
N ALA A 506 24.01 -3.99 8.60
CA ALA A 506 24.42 -5.38 8.42
C ALA A 506 23.92 -5.99 7.10
N SER A 507 22.79 -5.51 6.56
CA SER A 507 22.17 -6.06 5.35
C SER A 507 22.80 -5.57 4.05
N LEU A 508 23.28 -4.34 4.00
CA LEU A 508 23.78 -3.69 2.77
C LEU A 508 24.86 -4.50 2.07
N PRO A 509 24.93 -4.51 0.72
CA PRO A 509 25.99 -5.18 -0.04
C PRO A 509 27.38 -4.78 0.40
N TYR A 510 27.64 -3.50 0.58
CA TYR A 510 28.86 -2.95 1.19
C TYR A 510 28.53 -2.54 2.63
N SER A 511 28.69 -3.48 3.57
CA SER A 511 28.49 -3.20 5.00
C SER A 511 29.75 -2.58 5.61
N PRO A 512 29.62 -1.54 6.47
CA PRO A 512 30.75 -1.03 7.23
C PRO A 512 31.20 -1.96 8.37
N LEU A 513 30.43 -3.03 8.65
CA LEU A 513 30.63 -3.96 9.75
C LEU A 513 31.46 -5.18 9.30
N ASP A 514 32.31 -5.68 10.18
CA ASP A 514 32.91 -7.00 10.02
C ASP A 514 31.91 -8.13 10.35
N ARG A 515 32.29 -9.38 10.10
CA ARG A 515 31.42 -10.54 10.33
C ARG A 515 30.99 -10.69 11.80
N ARG A 516 31.86 -10.38 12.76
CA ARG A 516 31.58 -10.46 14.20
C ARG A 516 30.57 -9.38 14.61
N GLN A 517 30.76 -8.17 14.09
CA GLN A 517 29.86 -7.05 14.34
C GLN A 517 28.49 -7.27 13.68
N CYS A 518 28.44 -7.75 12.44
CA CYS A 518 27.18 -8.15 11.78
C CYS A 518 26.43 -9.18 12.62
N LYS A 519 27.14 -10.22 13.11
CA LYS A 519 26.52 -11.24 13.97
C LYS A 519 25.94 -10.63 15.24
N ALA A 520 26.68 -9.77 15.91
CA ALA A 520 26.21 -9.13 17.15
C ALA A 520 24.96 -8.27 16.93
N VAL A 521 24.92 -7.51 15.82
CA VAL A 521 23.74 -6.72 15.42
C VAL A 521 22.54 -7.62 15.11
N VAL A 522 22.73 -8.70 14.37
CA VAL A 522 21.67 -9.67 14.07
C VAL A 522 21.15 -10.32 15.36
N ASP A 523 22.04 -10.75 16.25
CA ASP A 523 21.69 -11.43 17.50
C ASP A 523 20.87 -10.52 18.44
N ILE A 524 21.29 -9.24 18.60
CA ILE A 524 20.55 -8.31 19.47
C ILE A 524 19.16 -7.98 18.88
N CYS A 525 19.06 -7.76 17.57
CA CYS A 525 17.78 -7.54 16.91
C CYS A 525 16.86 -8.76 17.04
N THR A 526 17.41 -9.97 16.86
CA THR A 526 16.67 -11.22 17.07
C THR A 526 16.17 -11.35 18.49
N LYS A 527 17.04 -11.10 19.47
CA LYS A 527 16.72 -11.26 20.89
C LYS A 527 15.67 -10.27 21.39
N GLU A 528 15.73 -9.01 20.94
CA GLU A 528 14.94 -7.95 21.56
C GLU A 528 13.80 -7.43 20.65
N LEU A 529 13.95 -7.49 19.34
CA LEU A 529 13.00 -6.88 18.42
C LEU A 529 12.13 -7.88 17.66
N TYR A 530 12.61 -9.11 17.46
CA TYR A 530 11.95 -10.09 16.62
C TYR A 530 10.54 -10.45 17.11
N THR A 531 9.61 -10.53 16.15
CA THR A 531 8.25 -11.07 16.30
C THR A 531 7.88 -11.88 15.05
N PRO A 532 6.81 -12.67 15.07
CA PRO A 532 6.33 -13.35 13.85
C PRO A 532 5.92 -12.41 12.72
N LYS A 533 5.80 -11.09 12.97
CA LYS A 533 5.42 -10.06 11.98
C LYS A 533 6.58 -9.13 11.59
N GLY A 534 7.80 -9.41 12.02
CA GLY A 534 8.98 -8.60 11.75
C GLY A 534 9.62 -8.02 13.00
N LEU A 535 10.30 -6.89 12.87
CA LEU A 535 11.00 -6.25 13.98
C LEU A 535 10.17 -5.14 14.63
N ARG A 536 10.16 -5.12 15.96
CA ARG A 536 9.67 -3.97 16.74
C ARG A 536 10.52 -2.74 16.47
N THR A 537 9.92 -1.57 16.58
CA THR A 537 10.61 -0.29 16.38
C THR A 537 11.50 0.13 17.55
N ILE A 538 11.30 -0.48 18.73
CA ILE A 538 12.13 -0.30 19.92
C ILE A 538 12.05 -1.56 20.80
N SER A 539 13.10 -1.81 21.57
CA SER A 539 13.15 -2.93 22.52
C SER A 539 12.05 -2.82 23.58
N PRO A 540 11.38 -3.94 23.96
CA PRO A 540 10.47 -3.98 25.11
C PRO A 540 11.10 -3.61 26.45
N LYS A 541 12.42 -3.51 26.54
CA LYS A 541 13.15 -3.08 27.74
C LYS A 541 13.25 -1.56 27.87
N SER A 542 12.95 -0.83 26.78
CA SER A 542 12.92 0.62 26.81
C SER A 542 11.77 1.16 27.66
N GLY A 543 12.00 2.24 28.37
CA GLY A 543 10.96 2.99 29.10
C GLY A 543 9.90 3.60 28.16
N ASP A 544 10.26 3.79 26.88
CA ASP A 544 9.39 4.34 25.85
C ASP A 544 8.59 3.28 25.07
N TYR A 545 8.69 2.00 25.44
CA TYR A 545 8.01 0.92 24.73
C TYR A 545 6.49 1.00 24.88
N ARG A 546 5.80 1.14 23.74
CA ARG A 546 4.35 1.27 23.60
C ARG A 546 3.86 0.33 22.50
N PRO A 547 3.55 -0.93 22.81
CA PRO A 547 3.33 -1.96 21.78
C PRO A 547 2.03 -1.83 20.99
N ALA A 548 1.00 -1.17 21.51
CA ALA A 548 -0.32 -1.11 20.90
C ALA A 548 -0.53 0.16 20.10
N TYR A 549 -0.97 0.04 18.84
CA TYR A 549 -1.30 1.16 17.96
C TYR A 549 -2.79 1.46 18.00
N ILE A 550 -3.28 1.99 19.12
CA ILE A 550 -4.69 2.23 19.42
C ILE A 550 -4.92 3.64 19.96
N GLY A 551 -6.18 4.01 20.11
CA GLY A 551 -6.60 5.28 20.71
C GLY A 551 -6.75 6.43 19.72
N GLY A 552 -6.78 7.67 20.20
CA GLY A 552 -6.88 8.89 19.41
C GLY A 552 -5.62 9.15 18.57
N GLN A 553 -5.68 10.18 17.68
CA GLN A 553 -4.57 10.47 16.76
C GLN A 553 -3.23 10.66 17.49
N LEU A 554 -3.22 11.50 18.52
CA LEU A 554 -1.99 11.80 19.27
C LEU A 554 -1.39 10.56 19.94
N GLU A 555 -2.22 9.70 20.50
CA GLU A 555 -1.78 8.47 21.14
C GLU A 555 -1.16 7.51 20.11
N ARG A 556 -1.80 7.35 18.96
CA ARG A 556 -1.26 6.54 17.86
C ARG A 556 0.07 7.10 17.34
N ASP A 557 0.19 8.43 17.17
CA ASP A 557 1.41 9.07 16.70
C ASP A 557 2.58 8.85 17.67
N ARG A 558 2.33 8.94 18.99
CA ARG A 558 3.33 8.63 20.03
C ARG A 558 3.77 7.17 20.03
N ASN A 559 2.88 6.26 19.66
CA ASN A 559 3.16 4.83 19.62
C ASN A 559 3.84 4.40 18.30
N PHE A 560 3.65 5.15 17.20
CA PHE A 560 3.94 4.77 15.83
C PHE A 560 5.32 4.16 15.61
N HIS A 561 6.37 4.74 16.23
CA HIS A 561 7.76 4.27 16.15
C HIS A 561 8.35 3.85 17.52
N ASN A 562 7.49 3.55 18.50
CA ASN A 562 7.90 3.22 19.85
C ASN A 562 7.29 1.90 20.38
N GLY A 563 7.27 0.87 19.51
CA GLY A 563 6.80 -0.46 19.91
C GLY A 563 6.23 -1.30 18.78
N PRO A 564 5.34 -0.75 17.91
CA PRO A 564 4.80 -1.49 16.78
C PRO A 564 5.86 -2.09 15.87
N VAL A 565 5.46 -3.14 15.18
CA VAL A 565 6.28 -3.87 14.21
C VAL A 565 6.07 -3.30 12.82
N TRP A 566 7.15 -3.03 12.11
CA TRP A 566 7.10 -2.55 10.73
C TRP A 566 7.68 -3.57 9.76
N PRO A 567 6.84 -4.22 8.92
CA PRO A 567 7.30 -5.29 8.02
C PRO A 567 8.34 -4.86 6.98
N TRP A 568 8.40 -3.57 6.61
CA TRP A 568 9.36 -3.13 5.62
C TRP A 568 10.83 -3.42 5.99
N THR A 569 11.13 -3.58 7.28
CA THR A 569 12.48 -3.89 7.78
C THR A 569 12.84 -5.37 7.63
N ILE A 570 11.89 -6.22 7.23
CA ILE A 570 12.07 -7.68 7.27
C ILE A 570 13.06 -8.18 6.23
N ALA A 571 13.15 -7.54 5.06
CA ALA A 571 14.12 -7.90 4.04
C ALA A 571 15.55 -7.65 4.55
N ALA A 572 15.80 -6.46 5.10
CA ALA A 572 17.11 -6.15 5.69
C ALA A 572 17.47 -7.15 6.80
N TYR A 573 16.51 -7.52 7.66
CA TYR A 573 16.73 -8.50 8.70
C TYR A 573 17.04 -9.89 8.14
N ALA A 574 16.25 -10.39 7.18
CA ALA A 574 16.44 -11.71 6.59
C ALA A 574 17.79 -11.81 5.83
N ILE A 575 18.13 -10.77 5.06
CA ILE A 575 19.41 -10.71 4.34
C ILE A 575 20.58 -10.71 5.32
N ALA A 576 20.56 -9.86 6.37
CA ALA A 576 21.60 -9.83 7.38
C ALA A 576 21.71 -11.17 8.13
N TYR A 577 20.56 -11.77 8.49
CA TYR A 577 20.50 -13.07 9.17
C TYR A 577 21.14 -14.18 8.31
N LEU A 578 20.78 -14.26 7.03
CA LEU A 578 21.33 -15.25 6.10
C LEU A 578 22.80 -14.98 5.75
N LYS A 579 23.27 -13.74 5.70
CA LYS A 579 24.71 -13.43 5.60
C LYS A 579 25.52 -13.99 6.76
N VAL A 580 24.97 -13.95 7.97
CA VAL A 580 25.63 -14.44 9.20
C VAL A 580 25.54 -15.94 9.33
N TYR A 581 24.33 -16.51 9.21
CA TYR A 581 24.04 -17.90 9.53
C TYR A 581 24.01 -18.82 8.31
N GLN A 582 24.04 -18.25 7.08
CA GLN A 582 24.02 -19.00 5.82
C GLN A 582 22.89 -20.03 5.78
N HIS A 583 23.12 -21.21 5.23
CA HIS A 583 22.11 -22.29 5.13
C HIS A 583 21.51 -22.70 6.49
N SER A 584 22.24 -22.58 7.60
CA SER A 584 21.67 -22.89 8.91
C SER A 584 20.54 -21.91 9.34
N GLY A 585 20.49 -20.73 8.73
CA GLY A 585 19.47 -19.71 8.99
C GLY A 585 18.19 -19.87 8.18
N GLU A 586 18.19 -20.66 7.10
CA GLU A 586 17.05 -20.73 6.14
C GLU A 586 15.75 -21.15 6.81
N ASN A 587 15.75 -22.19 7.62
CA ASN A 587 14.55 -22.68 8.28
C ASN A 587 13.93 -21.64 9.24
N PHE A 588 14.76 -20.78 9.82
CA PHE A 588 14.27 -19.69 10.65
C PHE A 588 13.55 -18.63 9.82
N ILE A 589 14.12 -18.22 8.69
CA ILE A 589 13.51 -17.24 7.78
C ILE A 589 12.26 -17.81 7.10
N ARG A 590 12.22 -19.10 6.74
CA ARG A 590 11.00 -19.75 6.22
C ARG A 590 9.86 -19.73 7.24
N ARG A 591 10.15 -19.97 8.52
CA ARG A 591 9.13 -19.82 9.60
C ARG A 591 8.64 -18.42 9.77
N LEU A 592 9.48 -17.42 9.55
CA LEU A 592 9.08 -16.02 9.54
C LEU A 592 8.11 -15.74 8.39
N LEU A 593 8.38 -16.23 7.17
CA LEU A 593 7.46 -16.10 6.03
C LEU A 593 6.12 -16.80 6.28
N ALA A 594 6.11 -17.97 6.91
CA ALA A 594 4.86 -18.65 7.28
C ALA A 594 3.94 -17.79 8.18
N GLY A 595 4.50 -16.88 8.96
CA GLY A 595 3.73 -15.89 9.71
C GLY A 595 2.95 -14.90 8.84
N TYR A 596 3.39 -14.64 7.61
CA TYR A 596 2.71 -13.79 6.65
C TYR A 596 1.68 -14.53 5.78
N GLU A 597 1.77 -15.85 5.66
CA GLU A 597 0.79 -16.64 4.92
C GLU A 597 -0.62 -16.47 5.51
N ALA A 598 -0.75 -16.49 6.83
CA ALA A 598 -2.02 -16.25 7.51
C ALA A 598 -2.58 -14.84 7.25
N GLU A 599 -1.72 -13.85 7.05
CA GLU A 599 -2.14 -12.45 6.80
C GLU A 599 -2.85 -12.29 5.47
N MET A 600 -2.59 -13.15 4.47
CA MET A 600 -3.28 -13.08 3.18
C MET A 600 -4.80 -13.22 3.31
N SER A 601 -5.28 -13.85 4.37
CA SER A 601 -6.72 -14.02 4.66
C SER A 601 -7.24 -13.13 5.80
N GLU A 602 -6.38 -12.26 6.38
CA GLU A 602 -6.74 -11.37 7.48
C GLU A 602 -6.78 -9.91 7.04
N LEU A 603 -7.48 -9.08 7.77
CA LEU A 603 -7.61 -7.62 7.56
C LEU A 603 -7.90 -7.28 6.07
N CYS A 604 -6.95 -6.72 5.34
CA CYS A 604 -7.09 -6.50 3.90
C CYS A 604 -6.56 -7.72 3.13
N ILE A 605 -7.46 -8.54 2.61
CA ILE A 605 -7.12 -9.84 2.01
C ILE A 605 -6.20 -9.72 0.79
N GLY A 606 -5.17 -10.57 0.76
CA GLY A 606 -4.20 -10.67 -0.34
C GLY A 606 -3.18 -9.55 -0.38
N THR A 607 -2.94 -8.85 0.73
CA THR A 607 -1.92 -7.79 0.86
C THR A 607 -1.40 -7.70 2.30
N LEU A 608 -0.52 -6.74 2.59
CA LEU A 608 0.07 -6.53 3.91
C LEU A 608 -0.17 -5.10 4.41
N ASN A 609 -0.44 -4.99 5.71
CA ASN A 609 -0.62 -3.72 6.40
C ASN A 609 0.71 -2.95 6.54
N GLU A 610 0.59 -1.67 6.88
CA GLU A 610 1.71 -0.79 7.17
C GLU A 610 2.49 -1.24 8.40
N LEU A 611 1.79 -1.56 9.48
CA LEU A 611 2.38 -1.94 10.76
C LEU A 611 1.49 -2.92 11.53
N TYR A 612 2.07 -3.54 12.57
CA TYR A 612 1.39 -4.45 13.48
C TYR A 612 1.69 -4.07 14.94
N ASP A 613 0.80 -4.43 15.87
CA ASP A 613 1.10 -4.28 17.29
C ASP A 613 2.41 -5.00 17.66
N GLY A 614 3.14 -4.45 18.63
CA GLY A 614 4.40 -5.02 19.09
C GLY A 614 4.25 -6.25 19.96
N ASN A 615 3.04 -6.52 20.48
CA ASN A 615 2.72 -7.66 21.35
C ASN A 615 1.57 -8.50 20.76
N PRO A 616 1.46 -9.79 21.12
CA PRO A 616 0.33 -10.61 20.74
C PRO A 616 -1.03 -9.95 21.06
N PRO A 617 -2.02 -10.08 20.18
CA PRO A 617 -2.07 -10.96 19.00
C PRO A 617 -1.46 -10.38 17.72
N PHE A 618 -0.64 -9.33 17.77
CA PHE A 618 0.01 -8.67 16.63
C PHE A 618 -0.99 -8.20 15.57
N ARG A 619 -2.00 -7.43 15.97
CA ARG A 619 -3.02 -6.90 15.06
C ARG A 619 -2.41 -5.92 14.07
N GLY A 620 -2.83 -6.01 12.81
CA GLY A 620 -2.42 -5.07 11.77
C GLY A 620 -3.15 -3.73 11.86
N HIS A 621 -2.43 -2.67 11.55
CA HIS A 621 -2.89 -1.28 11.63
C HIS A 621 -2.32 -0.42 10.50
N GLY A 622 -2.61 0.89 10.55
CA GLY A 622 -2.14 1.85 9.57
C GLY A 622 -2.83 1.69 8.22
N GLY A 623 -2.10 1.91 7.15
CA GLY A 623 -2.58 1.65 5.80
C GLY A 623 -2.92 0.18 5.60
N MET A 624 -4.07 -0.08 4.97
CA MET A 624 -4.58 -1.45 4.79
C MET A 624 -3.78 -2.25 3.75
N SER A 625 -3.02 -1.56 2.91
CA SER A 625 -2.12 -2.15 1.90
C SER A 625 -0.94 -1.19 1.75
N TYR A 626 0.27 -1.65 2.08
CA TYR A 626 1.46 -0.80 2.14
C TYR A 626 2.60 -1.37 1.30
N ALA A 627 3.08 -0.56 0.34
CA ALA A 627 4.02 -1.00 -0.69
C ALA A 627 5.37 -1.47 -0.11
N PRO A 628 6.02 -0.76 0.84
CA PRO A 628 7.27 -1.24 1.43
C PRO A 628 7.13 -2.56 2.19
N SER A 629 5.99 -2.81 2.86
CA SER A 629 5.73 -4.09 3.52
C SER A 629 5.64 -5.24 2.50
N VAL A 630 4.87 -5.02 1.42
CA VAL A 630 4.72 -6.02 0.33
C VAL A 630 6.05 -6.27 -0.37
N ALA A 631 6.77 -5.21 -0.74
CA ALA A 631 8.08 -5.29 -1.40
C ALA A 631 9.09 -6.08 -0.56
N SER A 632 9.16 -5.78 0.73
CA SER A 632 10.09 -6.42 1.66
C SER A 632 9.85 -7.93 1.80
N VAL A 633 8.59 -8.37 1.89
CA VAL A 633 8.29 -9.81 1.97
C VAL A 633 8.56 -10.51 0.65
N ILE A 634 8.28 -9.88 -0.50
CA ILE A 634 8.66 -10.39 -1.83
C ILE A 634 10.19 -10.59 -1.91
N GLU A 635 10.97 -9.64 -1.41
CA GLU A 635 12.43 -9.72 -1.42
C GLU A 635 12.95 -10.87 -0.56
N VAL A 636 12.34 -11.15 0.60
CA VAL A 636 12.67 -12.32 1.42
C VAL A 636 12.39 -13.63 0.66
N CYS A 637 11.25 -13.75 -0.03
CA CYS A 637 10.94 -14.91 -0.86
C CYS A 637 12.02 -15.12 -1.91
N ASN A 638 12.35 -14.09 -2.69
CA ASN A 638 13.35 -14.15 -3.74
C ASN A 638 14.77 -14.44 -3.20
N THR A 639 15.08 -14.00 -1.99
CA THR A 639 16.38 -14.27 -1.35
C THR A 639 16.51 -15.75 -1.01
N LEU A 640 15.46 -16.38 -0.50
CA LEU A 640 15.43 -17.81 -0.23
C LEU A 640 15.50 -18.65 -1.51
N ASP A 641 14.76 -18.27 -2.57
CA ASP A 641 14.80 -18.97 -3.87
C ASP A 641 16.20 -18.94 -4.49
N ARG A 642 16.90 -17.80 -4.37
CA ARG A 642 18.30 -17.67 -4.85
C ARG A 642 19.29 -18.56 -4.08
N LEU A 643 19.03 -18.90 -2.84
CA LEU A 643 19.85 -19.81 -2.05
C LEU A 643 19.62 -21.27 -2.49
N GLU A 644 18.38 -21.68 -2.77
CA GLU A 644 18.06 -23.02 -3.26
C GLU A 644 18.72 -23.34 -4.62
N VAL A 645 18.80 -22.34 -5.52
CA VAL A 645 19.43 -22.53 -6.85
C VAL A 645 20.96 -22.69 -6.75
N LYS A 646 21.58 -22.18 -5.65
CA LYS A 646 23.05 -22.24 -5.45
C LYS A 646 23.51 -23.44 -4.62
N GLY A 647 22.61 -24.17 -3.97
CA GLY A 647 22.87 -25.41 -3.19
C GLY A 647 22.63 -26.66 -4.00
#